data_9b17cac2b76b39bea364df361edfa9ae
#
_entry.id   9b17cac2b76b39bea364df361edfa9ae
#
_cell.length_a   1.000
_cell.length_b   1.000
_cell.length_c   1.000
_cell.angle_alpha   90.00
_cell.angle_beta   90.00
_cell.angle_gamma   90.00
#
_symmetry.space_group_name_H-M   'P 1'
#
loop_
_entity.id
_entity.type
_entity.pdbx_description
1 polymer ?
#
loop_
_entity_poly.entity_id
_entity_poly.type
_entity_poly.pdbx_seq_one_letter_code
_entity_poly.pdbx_strand_id
1 'polypeptide(L)'
;MTCSKFFLVLLMQVFILSSFANGNEITFSSLLQEMTNRESLVDYPSPYYTVRQFSSYDRFSDHAVKGSYDWFANWDFSQFLRTEEKDGRREFVMFDAEGPGAVVRIWITVANYNDNGILRFYLDDSDIPAIEGEVLSLISGHFLADAPISTSVSPLTPYKQRGHDLYLPIPYAKHCKITYETPGITAAGNRPPGENFFYSVNYRTYDKGSIVKTFTLDDLKKEADVLDGTQRELMEQPILEGKYQKKVSGDKAITNLSGENRIVLEGGGAIRGIQLKLSADDLAQALRSVILRITFDGNQTVWCPVGDFYGTGNRLSPYSSFYTTVSKDSMMTCYWVMPYKDKCEISLENLRTEVVSTSLTVYSSDWEWNERTMYFGVGWMEYHRKYTGLHKSINGTLDAEDINFVTLTGQGVYVGDAITIFNTVGDWWGEGDEKVYIDGESFPSHFGTGTEDYYGYAWCMPNFFEHPFIAQPDGTGAYQPGHVANLRYRGLDGITFKKSLVFDMEFWHQSATYVKYAPTTYWYMLPGGKTNRKPEEKMAVIDIAKHKNDLVSNSVDKNGKVEGEFMNISVTGGMERTQCIPEMNWSNGVQFIWRESRKGDCANLGFVVDEGGKYSVKCRFTIAPDYGRFSVEVNESPVLPSVDTYNSKLSMMTVELGILELKKGENFLKLVQLDKNEKAVNSLIGLDYLTVEKVK
;
A
#
# COMPACT_ATOMS: atom_id res chain seq x y z
N MET A 1 18.85 54.56 31.84
CA MET A 1 17.90 53.67 31.11
C MET A 1 18.64 52.69 30.21
N THR A 2 19.76 52.10 30.60
CA THR A 2 20.59 51.21 29.72
C THR A 2 21.11 49.96 30.41
N CYS A 3 20.64 49.65 31.61
CA CYS A 3 21.06 48.43 32.36
C CYS A 3 20.05 47.27 32.39
N SER A 4 18.79 47.53 31.98
CA SER A 4 17.72 46.50 32.05
C SER A 4 17.62 45.57 30.83
N LYS A 5 18.16 45.99 29.66
CA LYS A 5 18.10 45.15 28.42
C LYS A 5 19.21 44.11 28.31
N PHE A 6 20.33 44.33 29.00
CA PHE A 6 21.44 43.36 29.00
C PHE A 6 21.18 42.14 29.93
N PHE A 7 20.39 42.33 30.97
CA PHE A 7 20.06 41.25 31.90
C PHE A 7 19.01 40.27 31.34
N LEU A 8 18.12 40.71 30.44
CA LEU A 8 17.09 39.86 29.84
C LEU A 8 17.66 38.95 28.72
N VAL A 9 18.69 39.42 28.00
CA VAL A 9 19.37 38.64 26.95
C VAL A 9 20.29 37.55 27.58
N LEU A 10 20.91 37.86 28.73
CA LEU A 10 21.75 36.89 29.45
C LEU A 10 20.93 35.78 30.14
N LEU A 11 19.69 36.10 30.60
CA LEU A 11 18.76 35.10 31.16
C LEU A 11 18.16 34.19 30.07
N MET A 12 17.93 34.69 28.86
CA MET A 12 17.49 33.88 27.73
C MET A 12 18.60 32.94 27.20
N GLN A 13 19.86 33.39 27.22
CA GLN A 13 20.99 32.50 26.84
C GLN A 13 21.31 31.45 27.91
N VAL A 14 21.08 31.71 29.19
CA VAL A 14 21.27 30.72 30.28
C VAL A 14 20.17 29.66 30.26
N PHE A 15 18.92 30.00 29.86
CA PHE A 15 17.86 28.99 29.71
C PHE A 15 18.05 28.09 28.49
N ILE A 16 18.67 28.56 27.41
CA ILE A 16 19.01 27.73 26.22
C ILE A 16 20.19 26.80 26.51
N LEU A 17 21.13 27.17 27.41
CA LEU A 17 22.26 26.33 27.80
C LEU A 17 21.93 25.29 28.88
N SER A 18 20.84 25.43 29.60
CA SER A 18 20.41 24.44 30.60
C SER A 18 19.57 23.28 30.03
N SER A 19 19.08 23.40 28.80
CA SER A 19 18.38 22.30 28.10
C SER A 19 19.31 21.32 27.37
N PHE A 20 20.61 21.63 27.25
CA PHE A 20 21.61 20.74 26.65
C PHE A 20 22.37 19.84 27.66
N ALA A 21 22.09 19.94 28.95
CA ALA A 21 22.79 19.16 29.98
C ALA A 21 22.08 17.86 30.39
N ASN A 22 20.85 17.58 29.87
CA ASN A 22 20.11 16.32 30.06
C ASN A 22 19.91 15.55 28.76
N GLY A 23 20.84 15.64 27.85
CA GLY A 23 20.69 15.05 26.53
C GLY A 23 20.95 13.55 26.55
N ASN A 24 19.94 12.74 26.88
CA ASN A 24 19.82 11.34 26.42
C ASN A 24 18.60 10.62 27.01
N GLU A 25 17.70 11.30 27.73
CA GLU A 25 16.47 10.67 28.22
C GLU A 25 15.39 10.69 27.15
N ILE A 26 14.87 9.51 26.83
CA ILE A 26 13.75 9.35 25.91
C ILE A 26 12.45 9.54 26.69
N THR A 27 11.67 10.54 26.32
CA THR A 27 10.43 10.92 26.99
C THR A 27 9.28 11.01 25.98
N PHE A 28 8.05 11.09 26.47
CA PHE A 28 6.88 11.38 25.64
C PHE A 28 7.08 12.66 24.80
N SER A 29 7.52 13.74 25.46
CA SER A 29 7.78 15.04 24.82
C SER A 29 8.88 14.97 23.76
N SER A 30 10.00 14.29 24.04
CA SER A 30 11.10 14.16 23.08
C SER A 30 10.70 13.36 21.83
N LEU A 31 9.85 12.33 21.98
CA LEU A 31 9.32 11.56 20.85
C LEU A 31 8.32 12.34 20.01
N LEU A 32 7.47 13.17 20.63
CA LEU A 32 6.59 14.09 19.91
C LEU A 32 7.39 15.08 19.06
N GLN A 33 8.46 15.67 19.61
CA GLN A 33 9.34 16.58 18.89
C GLN A 33 10.12 15.87 17.76
N GLU A 34 10.56 14.63 17.99
CA GLU A 34 11.20 13.82 16.96
C GLU A 34 10.26 13.55 15.78
N MET A 35 8.97 13.33 16.05
CA MET A 35 7.96 13.00 15.02
C MET A 35 7.80 14.11 13.97
N THR A 36 7.93 15.38 14.33
CA THR A 36 7.84 16.51 13.41
C THR A 36 9.20 16.99 12.88
N ASN A 37 10.29 16.50 13.44
CA ASN A 37 11.63 16.85 13.01
C ASN A 37 12.04 16.01 11.78
N ARG A 38 11.92 16.60 10.56
CA ARG A 38 12.33 15.93 9.31
C ARG A 38 13.83 15.60 9.25
N GLU A 39 14.65 16.18 10.11
CA GLU A 39 16.08 15.88 10.21
C GLU A 39 16.37 14.64 11.08
N SER A 40 15.42 14.19 11.89
CA SER A 40 15.62 13.05 12.81
C SER A 40 16.00 11.75 12.10
N LEU A 41 15.56 11.56 10.85
CA LEU A 41 15.84 10.36 10.04
C LEU A 41 17.16 10.44 9.26
N VAL A 42 17.84 11.59 9.25
CA VAL A 42 19.01 11.83 8.43
C VAL A 42 20.28 11.26 9.04
N ASP A 43 20.39 11.29 10.36
CA ASP A 43 21.51 10.71 11.10
C ASP A 43 21.16 9.31 11.60
N TYR A 44 22.10 8.37 11.44
CA TYR A 44 21.95 7.03 12.03
C TYR A 44 21.68 7.14 13.54
N PRO A 45 20.63 6.51 14.07
CA PRO A 45 20.10 6.83 15.39
C PRO A 45 21.10 6.57 16.54
N SER A 46 21.10 7.48 17.49
CA SER A 46 21.83 7.38 18.75
C SER A 46 21.03 8.03 19.88
N PRO A 47 20.58 7.25 20.90
CA PRO A 47 20.79 5.82 21.07
C PRO A 47 20.17 5.01 19.93
N TYR A 48 20.78 3.86 19.60
CA TYR A 48 20.24 2.96 18.60
C TYR A 48 18.98 2.27 19.13
N TYR A 49 18.04 2.03 18.20
CA TYR A 49 16.84 1.24 18.45
C TYR A 49 16.56 0.30 17.28
N THR A 50 15.83 -0.76 17.55
CA THR A 50 15.19 -1.60 16.52
C THR A 50 13.71 -1.30 16.48
N VAL A 51 13.10 -1.36 15.27
CA VAL A 51 11.64 -1.31 15.12
C VAL A 51 11.15 -2.70 14.75
N ARG A 52 10.09 -3.14 15.41
CA ARG A 52 9.43 -4.42 15.18
C ARG A 52 7.91 -4.25 15.21
N GLN A 53 7.20 -5.31 14.85
CA GLN A 53 5.74 -5.33 14.81
C GLN A 53 5.19 -6.56 15.51
N PHE A 54 4.14 -6.36 16.30
CA PHE A 54 3.17 -7.40 16.64
C PHE A 54 1.91 -7.16 15.81
N SER A 55 1.35 -8.21 15.24
CA SER A 55 0.11 -8.12 14.45
C SER A 55 -0.75 -9.36 14.63
N SER A 56 -1.93 -9.33 14.06
CA SER A 56 -2.85 -10.45 14.06
C SER A 56 -2.67 -11.41 12.86
N TYR A 57 -1.50 -11.44 12.21
CA TYR A 57 -1.21 -12.34 11.09
C TYR A 57 -1.54 -13.81 11.44
N ASP A 58 -1.91 -14.62 10.47
CA ASP A 58 -2.30 -16.02 10.68
C ASP A 58 -1.12 -16.86 11.21
N ARG A 59 -1.23 -17.36 12.45
CA ARG A 59 -0.18 -18.13 13.15
C ARG A 59 0.15 -19.47 12.49
N PHE A 60 -0.60 -19.93 11.49
CA PHE A 60 -0.19 -21.06 10.67
C PHE A 60 1.10 -20.79 9.90
N SER A 61 1.40 -19.52 9.63
CA SER A 61 2.65 -19.09 8.99
C SER A 61 3.91 -19.27 9.87
N ASP A 62 3.78 -19.33 11.20
CA ASP A 62 4.91 -19.37 12.17
C ASP A 62 5.88 -20.54 11.92
N HIS A 63 5.36 -21.66 11.47
CA HIS A 63 6.14 -22.89 11.26
C HIS A 63 6.14 -23.34 9.80
N ALA A 64 5.60 -22.54 8.92
CA ALA A 64 5.52 -22.85 7.51
C ALA A 64 6.90 -22.73 6.82
N VAL A 65 7.13 -23.56 5.82
CA VAL A 65 8.27 -23.39 4.92
C VAL A 65 8.00 -22.17 4.04
N LYS A 66 8.95 -21.22 3.97
CA LYS A 66 8.82 -20.03 3.13
C LYS A 66 8.41 -20.40 1.70
N GLY A 67 7.34 -19.78 1.21
CA GLY A 67 6.77 -20.05 -0.10
C GLY A 67 5.86 -21.27 -0.19
N SER A 68 5.61 -21.99 0.91
CA SER A 68 4.59 -23.05 0.96
C SER A 68 3.17 -22.46 1.07
N TYR A 69 2.18 -23.29 0.89
CA TYR A 69 0.77 -22.89 1.03
C TYR A 69 0.45 -22.26 2.40
N ASP A 70 0.95 -22.85 3.49
CA ASP A 70 0.71 -22.35 4.84
C ASP A 70 1.49 -21.05 5.13
N TRP A 71 2.55 -20.75 4.34
CA TRP A 71 3.27 -19.48 4.42
C TRP A 71 2.40 -18.28 4.04
N PHE A 72 1.41 -18.51 3.20
CA PHE A 72 0.42 -17.53 2.74
C PHE A 72 -0.95 -17.76 3.38
N ALA A 73 -0.98 -18.22 4.63
CA ALA A 73 -2.22 -18.34 5.37
C ALA A 73 -2.80 -16.95 5.66
N ASN A 74 -4.12 -16.78 5.48
CA ASN A 74 -4.79 -15.47 5.49
C ASN A 74 -6.01 -15.46 6.43
N TRP A 75 -5.84 -15.96 7.64
CA TRP A 75 -6.85 -15.82 8.68
C TRP A 75 -6.34 -14.82 9.74
N ASP A 76 -6.08 -13.58 9.33
CA ASP A 76 -5.26 -12.58 10.01
C ASP A 76 -5.99 -11.79 11.10
N PHE A 77 -7.11 -12.28 11.57
CA PHE A 77 -7.91 -11.62 12.59
C PHE A 77 -8.00 -12.44 13.87
N SER A 78 -8.09 -11.71 15.00
CA SER A 78 -8.26 -12.27 16.34
C SER A 78 -7.18 -13.30 16.72
N GLN A 79 -5.98 -13.14 16.15
CA GLN A 79 -4.79 -13.92 16.45
C GLN A 79 -4.01 -13.22 17.56
N PHE A 80 -4.01 -13.78 18.74
CA PHE A 80 -3.35 -13.20 19.91
C PHE A 80 -2.16 -14.05 20.35
N LEU A 81 -1.23 -13.45 21.10
CA LEU A 81 -0.07 -14.17 21.65
C LEU A 81 -0.49 -15.23 22.65
N ARG A 82 -1.46 -14.93 23.49
CA ARG A 82 -2.07 -15.81 24.49
C ARG A 82 -3.32 -15.18 25.10
N THR A 83 -4.04 -15.96 25.90
CA THR A 83 -5.16 -15.50 26.72
C THR A 83 -4.78 -15.54 28.18
N GLU A 84 -5.14 -14.51 28.94
CA GLU A 84 -4.95 -14.40 30.39
C GLU A 84 -6.30 -14.21 31.08
N GLU A 85 -6.49 -14.91 32.22
CA GLU A 85 -7.64 -14.68 33.11
C GLU A 85 -7.18 -13.76 34.24
N LYS A 86 -7.82 -12.59 34.37
CA LYS A 86 -7.43 -11.57 35.38
C LYS A 86 -8.69 -10.98 35.98
N ASP A 87 -8.84 -11.06 37.30
CA ASP A 87 -9.94 -10.46 38.07
C ASP A 87 -11.35 -10.85 37.52
N GLY A 88 -11.50 -12.09 37.04
CA GLY A 88 -12.74 -12.62 36.49
C GLY A 88 -13.07 -12.21 35.06
N ARG A 89 -12.14 -11.53 34.35
CA ARG A 89 -12.25 -11.16 32.95
C ARG A 89 -11.21 -11.91 32.11
N ARG A 90 -11.50 -12.09 30.84
CA ARG A 90 -10.59 -12.69 29.87
C ARG A 90 -9.91 -11.60 29.04
N GLU A 91 -8.60 -11.53 29.11
CA GLU A 91 -7.76 -10.60 28.35
C GLU A 91 -6.96 -11.34 27.29
N PHE A 92 -7.09 -10.91 26.02
CA PHE A 92 -6.30 -11.41 24.90
C PHE A 92 -5.06 -10.55 24.76
N VAL A 93 -3.87 -11.14 24.95
CA VAL A 93 -2.59 -10.42 24.84
C VAL A 93 -2.23 -10.23 23.38
N MET A 94 -2.23 -9.00 22.89
CA MET A 94 -1.91 -8.64 21.52
C MET A 94 -0.48 -8.10 21.35
N PHE A 95 0.12 -7.64 22.42
CA PHE A 95 1.49 -7.09 22.45
C PHE A 95 2.13 -7.38 23.82
N ASP A 96 3.41 -7.78 23.80
CA ASP A 96 4.17 -8.07 25.01
C ASP A 96 5.67 -7.93 24.73
N ALA A 97 6.30 -6.85 25.19
CA ALA A 97 7.69 -6.54 24.86
C ALA A 97 8.47 -5.96 26.03
N GLU A 98 9.67 -6.51 26.22
CA GLU A 98 10.68 -5.98 27.14
C GLU A 98 11.22 -4.64 26.63
N GLY A 99 11.57 -3.76 27.58
CA GLY A 99 12.15 -2.44 27.32
C GLY A 99 13.65 -2.35 27.64
N PRO A 100 14.21 -1.13 27.57
CA PRO A 100 13.53 0.14 27.33
C PRO A 100 12.98 0.27 25.89
N GLY A 101 11.77 0.79 25.75
CA GLY A 101 11.10 0.86 24.46
C GLY A 101 10.02 1.95 24.35
N ALA A 102 9.37 2.00 23.21
CA ALA A 102 8.18 2.81 22.97
C ALA A 102 7.26 2.17 21.93
N VAL A 103 5.96 2.08 22.19
CA VAL A 103 4.96 1.88 21.14
C VAL A 103 4.89 3.17 20.35
N VAL A 104 4.93 3.08 19.00
CA VAL A 104 5.04 4.27 18.13
C VAL A 104 3.95 4.34 17.05
N ARG A 105 3.24 3.25 16.81
CA ARG A 105 2.04 3.21 15.97
C ARG A 105 1.19 2.01 16.35
N ILE A 106 -0.11 2.23 16.41
CA ILE A 106 -1.11 1.16 16.46
C ILE A 106 -2.09 1.38 15.31
N TRP A 107 -2.33 0.35 14.53
CA TRP A 107 -3.39 0.30 13.54
C TRP A 107 -4.35 -0.84 13.89
N ILE A 108 -5.65 -0.60 13.73
CA ILE A 108 -6.68 -1.61 13.92
C ILE A 108 -7.83 -1.45 12.91
N THR A 109 -8.52 -2.56 12.65
CA THR A 109 -9.87 -2.58 12.11
C THR A 109 -10.68 -3.76 12.67
N VAL A 110 -12.00 -3.67 12.61
CA VAL A 110 -12.87 -4.69 13.21
C VAL A 110 -14.08 -5.00 12.33
N ALA A 111 -14.47 -6.28 12.30
CA ALA A 111 -15.75 -6.73 11.77
C ALA A 111 -16.53 -7.52 12.84
N ASN A 112 -17.85 -7.54 12.71
CA ASN A 112 -18.75 -8.14 13.72
C ASN A 112 -18.58 -7.55 15.13
N TYR A 113 -18.17 -6.26 15.19
CA TYR A 113 -17.89 -5.55 16.44
C TYR A 113 -19.17 -5.19 17.20
N ASN A 114 -19.18 -5.47 18.50
CA ASN A 114 -20.33 -5.28 19.38
C ASN A 114 -20.25 -4.06 20.32
N ASP A 115 -19.33 -3.14 20.07
CA ASP A 115 -19.09 -1.89 20.84
C ASP A 115 -18.69 -2.11 22.32
N ASN A 116 -18.06 -3.23 22.64
CA ASN A 116 -17.67 -3.59 24.00
C ASN A 116 -16.21 -3.97 24.16
N GLY A 117 -15.38 -3.71 23.13
CA GLY A 117 -13.96 -4.04 23.17
C GLY A 117 -13.17 -3.04 24.04
N ILE A 118 -12.43 -3.53 25.01
CA ILE A 118 -11.60 -2.73 25.92
C ILE A 118 -10.12 -3.02 25.67
N LEU A 119 -9.34 -1.98 25.40
CA LEU A 119 -7.86 -2.06 25.40
C LEU A 119 -7.31 -1.65 26.75
N ARG A 120 -6.25 -2.37 27.19
CA ARG A 120 -5.46 -2.04 28.38
C ARG A 120 -3.97 -2.05 28.06
N PHE A 121 -3.29 -1.04 28.54
CA PHE A 121 -1.83 -0.93 28.46
C PHE A 121 -1.24 -1.06 29.87
N TYR A 122 -0.45 -2.08 30.11
CA TYR A 122 0.29 -2.31 31.33
C TYR A 122 1.75 -1.92 31.10
N LEU A 123 2.25 -0.97 31.88
CA LEU A 123 3.60 -0.45 31.73
C LEU A 123 4.46 -0.82 32.96
N ASP A 124 5.72 -1.19 32.72
CA ASP A 124 6.73 -1.48 33.74
C ASP A 124 6.30 -2.51 34.80
N ASP A 125 5.71 -3.61 34.32
CA ASP A 125 5.25 -4.73 35.15
C ASP A 125 4.14 -4.36 36.17
N SER A 126 3.44 -3.24 35.95
CA SER A 126 2.30 -2.87 36.78
C SER A 126 1.13 -3.82 36.56
N ASP A 127 0.49 -4.24 37.66
CA ASP A 127 -0.77 -4.99 37.61
C ASP A 127 -1.99 -4.10 37.29
N ILE A 128 -1.82 -2.78 37.41
CA ILE A 128 -2.85 -1.78 37.10
C ILE A 128 -2.55 -1.21 35.71
N PRO A 129 -3.53 -1.19 34.78
CA PRO A 129 -3.30 -0.62 33.47
C PRO A 129 -3.06 0.91 33.58
N ALA A 130 -2.03 1.38 32.91
CA ALA A 130 -1.74 2.82 32.79
C ALA A 130 -2.75 3.52 31.85
N ILE A 131 -3.27 2.80 30.87
CA ILE A 131 -4.32 3.26 29.94
C ILE A 131 -5.35 2.15 29.85
N GLU A 132 -6.65 2.51 29.95
CA GLU A 132 -7.77 1.61 29.79
C GLU A 132 -8.94 2.34 29.15
N GLY A 133 -9.59 1.74 28.17
CA GLY A 133 -10.78 2.32 27.54
C GLY A 133 -11.33 1.51 26.37
N GLU A 134 -12.48 1.94 25.85
CA GLU A 134 -13.07 1.37 24.64
C GLU A 134 -12.10 1.56 23.45
N VAL A 135 -11.91 0.52 22.68
CA VAL A 135 -10.83 0.39 21.68
C VAL A 135 -10.87 1.52 20.63
N LEU A 136 -12.02 1.81 20.02
CA LEU A 136 -12.09 2.87 18.99
C LEU A 136 -11.94 4.26 19.60
N SER A 137 -12.41 4.47 20.84
CA SER A 137 -12.22 5.72 21.57
C SER A 137 -10.75 6.01 21.87
N LEU A 138 -9.97 4.98 22.22
CA LEU A 138 -8.53 5.11 22.47
C LEU A 138 -7.73 5.33 21.20
N ILE A 139 -8.02 4.58 20.12
CA ILE A 139 -7.19 4.58 18.91
C ILE A 139 -7.50 5.78 18.00
N SER A 140 -8.77 6.08 17.75
CA SER A 140 -9.16 7.14 16.81
C SER A 140 -10.30 8.05 17.29
N GLY A 141 -10.76 7.86 18.52
CA GLY A 141 -11.89 8.61 19.12
C GLY A 141 -11.49 9.84 19.93
N HIS A 142 -10.26 10.35 19.75
CA HIS A 142 -9.75 11.56 20.38
C HIS A 142 -9.65 11.51 21.93
N PHE A 143 -9.56 10.31 22.51
CA PHE A 143 -9.38 10.18 23.96
C PHE A 143 -7.95 10.51 24.42
N LEU A 144 -6.95 10.07 23.64
CA LEU A 144 -5.51 10.25 23.95
C LEU A 144 -4.89 11.44 23.22
N ALA A 145 -5.32 11.74 22.02
CA ALA A 145 -4.81 12.82 21.17
C ALA A 145 -5.84 13.17 20.10
N ASP A 146 -5.71 14.33 19.48
CA ASP A 146 -6.51 14.74 18.33
C ASP A 146 -5.84 14.30 17.01
N ALA A 147 -6.55 14.53 15.90
CA ALA A 147 -5.99 14.31 14.56
C ALA A 147 -4.77 15.23 14.33
N PRO A 148 -3.73 14.75 13.60
CA PRO A 148 -3.64 13.47 12.91
C PRO A 148 -3.06 12.33 13.75
N ILE A 149 -2.71 12.55 15.02
CA ILE A 149 -2.07 11.53 15.88
C ILE A 149 -3.07 10.40 16.20
N SER A 150 -4.32 10.73 16.48
CA SER A 150 -5.43 9.79 16.68
C SER A 150 -6.43 10.02 15.55
N THR A 151 -6.62 9.05 14.66
CA THR A 151 -7.40 9.26 13.44
C THR A 151 -7.98 7.98 12.87
N SER A 152 -8.96 8.12 11.97
CA SER A 152 -9.42 7.05 11.09
C SER A 152 -9.45 7.54 9.66
N VAL A 153 -9.06 6.69 8.72
CA VAL A 153 -9.00 7.03 7.30
C VAL A 153 -10.22 6.50 6.53
N SER A 154 -10.38 6.92 5.27
CA SER A 154 -11.57 6.61 4.46
C SER A 154 -12.86 7.25 5.00
N PRO A 155 -12.97 8.59 5.02
CA PRO A 155 -14.03 9.31 5.71
C PRO A 155 -15.45 9.04 5.20
N LEU A 156 -15.61 8.53 3.96
CA LEU A 156 -16.91 8.16 3.39
C LEU A 156 -17.38 6.76 3.84
N THR A 157 -16.50 5.99 4.49
CA THR A 157 -16.82 4.68 5.06
C THR A 157 -17.46 4.85 6.44
N PRO A 158 -18.41 4.00 6.85
CA PRO A 158 -18.93 3.97 8.22
C PRO A 158 -17.78 3.88 9.23
N TYR A 159 -17.82 4.67 10.31
CA TYR A 159 -16.70 4.83 11.24
C TYR A 159 -16.10 3.50 11.70
N LYS A 160 -16.91 2.52 12.09
CA LYS A 160 -16.44 1.21 12.58
C LYS A 160 -15.73 0.36 11.52
N GLN A 161 -15.93 0.65 10.23
CA GLN A 161 -15.33 -0.06 9.10
C GLN A 161 -14.13 0.68 8.51
N ARG A 162 -13.55 1.62 9.24
CA ARG A 162 -12.34 2.34 8.81
C ARG A 162 -11.09 1.62 9.29
N GLY A 163 -9.95 1.94 8.69
CA GLY A 163 -8.66 1.78 9.35
C GLY A 163 -8.54 2.85 10.43
N HIS A 164 -8.21 2.45 11.64
CA HIS A 164 -8.04 3.32 12.81
C HIS A 164 -6.58 3.36 13.20
N ASP A 165 -6.00 4.54 13.28
CA ASP A 165 -4.57 4.76 13.50
C ASP A 165 -4.33 5.61 14.74
N LEU A 166 -3.37 5.17 15.57
CA LEU A 166 -2.82 5.93 16.70
C LEU A 166 -1.31 6.03 16.53
N TYR A 167 -0.81 7.24 16.34
CA TYR A 167 0.62 7.56 16.24
C TYR A 167 1.19 8.14 17.55
N LEU A 168 0.41 8.18 18.63
CA LEU A 168 0.87 8.65 19.93
C LEU A 168 2.01 7.77 20.46
N PRO A 169 3.20 8.30 20.72
CA PRO A 169 4.27 7.50 21.31
C PRO A 169 3.98 7.16 22.77
N ILE A 170 4.15 5.89 23.15
CA ILE A 170 3.97 5.42 24.53
C ILE A 170 5.29 4.79 24.98
N PRO A 171 6.23 5.60 25.52
CA PRO A 171 7.50 5.09 26.04
C PRO A 171 7.32 4.31 27.34
N TYR A 172 8.17 3.28 27.54
CA TYR A 172 8.24 2.45 28.74
C TYR A 172 9.68 2.08 29.08
N ALA A 173 10.02 2.11 30.38
CA ALA A 173 11.38 1.91 30.84
C ALA A 173 11.79 0.42 30.89
N LYS A 174 10.84 -0.47 31.23
CA LYS A 174 11.14 -1.89 31.45
C LYS A 174 10.31 -2.82 30.58
N HIS A 175 9.00 -2.62 30.51
CA HIS A 175 8.09 -3.56 29.89
C HIS A 175 6.79 -2.89 29.46
N CYS A 176 6.21 -3.35 28.35
CA CYS A 176 4.86 -2.95 27.96
C CYS A 176 4.08 -4.17 27.48
N LYS A 177 2.87 -4.36 28.04
CA LYS A 177 1.89 -5.34 27.60
C LYS A 177 0.59 -4.65 27.22
N ILE A 178 0.02 -5.01 26.05
CA ILE A 178 -1.29 -4.52 25.61
C ILE A 178 -2.23 -5.71 25.51
N THR A 179 -3.41 -5.58 26.09
CA THR A 179 -4.44 -6.62 26.05
C THR A 179 -5.74 -6.07 25.49
N TYR A 180 -6.50 -6.97 24.87
CA TYR A 180 -7.84 -6.72 24.38
C TYR A 180 -8.84 -7.61 25.11
N GLU A 181 -9.93 -7.04 25.59
CA GLU A 181 -11.05 -7.76 26.19
C GLU A 181 -12.31 -7.52 25.37
N THR A 182 -13.02 -8.55 24.99
CA THR A 182 -14.30 -8.45 24.28
C THR A 182 -15.19 -9.63 24.57
N PRO A 183 -16.52 -9.46 24.72
CA PRO A 183 -17.48 -10.55 24.72
C PRO A 183 -17.69 -11.14 23.31
N GLY A 184 -17.23 -10.46 22.27
CA GLY A 184 -17.41 -10.85 20.86
C GLY A 184 -16.58 -12.07 20.44
N ILE A 185 -15.49 -12.39 21.15
CA ILE A 185 -14.68 -13.60 20.90
C ILE A 185 -15.06 -14.67 21.90
N THR A 186 -15.70 -15.74 21.43
CA THR A 186 -16.35 -16.73 22.29
C THR A 186 -15.47 -17.93 22.65
N ALA A 187 -14.33 -18.12 21.99
CA ALA A 187 -13.39 -19.19 22.27
C ALA A 187 -11.94 -18.68 22.18
N ALA A 188 -11.04 -19.30 22.96
CA ALA A 188 -9.60 -19.05 22.83
C ALA A 188 -9.00 -19.99 21.76
N GLY A 189 -7.86 -19.60 21.20
CA GLY A 189 -7.09 -20.39 20.24
C GLY A 189 -6.88 -19.68 18.90
N ASN A 190 -6.28 -20.37 17.95
CA ASN A 190 -6.15 -19.88 16.61
C ASN A 190 -7.52 -19.86 15.91
N ARG A 191 -7.84 -18.77 15.20
CA ARG A 191 -9.08 -18.59 14.47
C ARG A 191 -10.34 -18.68 15.36
N PRO A 192 -10.43 -17.90 16.44
CA PRO A 192 -11.59 -17.91 17.31
C PRO A 192 -12.83 -17.42 16.55
N PRO A 193 -14.01 -18.02 16.80
CA PRO A 193 -15.25 -17.55 16.19
C PRO A 193 -15.71 -16.23 16.82
N GLY A 194 -16.40 -15.42 16.03
CA GLY A 194 -17.07 -14.20 16.50
C GLY A 194 -16.50 -12.94 15.88
N GLU A 195 -16.01 -12.03 16.70
CA GLU A 195 -15.46 -10.76 16.27
C GLU A 195 -14.13 -10.92 15.53
N ASN A 196 -14.01 -10.27 14.39
CA ASN A 196 -12.79 -10.23 13.61
C ASN A 196 -12.02 -8.97 13.96
N PHE A 197 -10.95 -9.08 14.74
CA PHE A 197 -10.12 -8.00 15.21
C PHE A 197 -8.76 -8.08 14.54
N PHE A 198 -8.51 -7.16 13.59
CA PHE A 198 -7.23 -7.00 12.91
C PHE A 198 -6.41 -5.92 13.60
N TYR A 199 -5.11 -6.16 13.78
CA TYR A 199 -4.24 -5.17 14.41
C TYR A 199 -2.80 -5.27 13.95
N SER A 200 -2.08 -4.13 14.00
CA SER A 200 -0.63 -4.06 13.98
C SER A 200 -0.13 -3.01 15.00
N VAL A 201 0.87 -3.39 15.79
CA VAL A 201 1.52 -2.54 16.80
C VAL A 201 3.00 -2.43 16.45
N ASN A 202 3.43 -1.26 15.98
CA ASN A 202 4.83 -0.97 15.72
C ASN A 202 5.47 -0.37 16.98
N TYR A 203 6.67 -0.85 17.33
CA TYR A 203 7.36 -0.42 18.54
C TYR A 203 8.87 -0.37 18.36
N ARG A 204 9.50 0.52 19.12
CA ARG A 204 10.94 0.62 19.27
C ARG A 204 11.42 -0.15 20.49
N THR A 205 12.55 -0.84 20.35
CA THR A 205 13.35 -1.33 21.49
C THR A 205 14.71 -0.64 21.42
N TYR A 206 15.06 0.11 22.44
CA TYR A 206 16.34 0.83 22.52
C TYR A 206 17.46 -0.07 23.04
N ASP A 207 18.72 0.26 22.69
CA ASP A 207 19.89 -0.43 23.22
C ASP A 207 19.90 -0.39 24.75
N LYS A 208 20.41 -1.46 25.38
CA LYS A 208 20.54 -1.56 26.84
C LYS A 208 21.34 -0.38 27.40
N GLY A 209 20.81 0.25 28.42
CA GLY A 209 21.40 1.44 29.04
C GLY A 209 20.81 2.76 28.58
N SER A 210 19.94 2.76 27.56
CA SER A 210 19.12 3.93 27.22
C SER A 210 18.18 4.26 28.38
N ILE A 211 18.06 5.53 28.70
CA ILE A 211 17.17 6.02 29.77
C ILE A 211 15.84 6.40 29.10
N VAL A 212 14.79 5.69 29.46
CA VAL A 212 13.41 5.96 28.99
C VAL A 212 12.54 6.29 30.17
N LYS A 213 11.86 7.42 30.11
CA LYS A 213 10.84 7.80 31.09
C LYS A 213 9.50 7.20 30.66
N THR A 214 8.97 6.35 31.52
CA THR A 214 7.68 5.69 31.28
C THR A 214 6.53 6.70 31.21
N PHE A 215 5.67 6.51 30.21
CA PHE A 215 4.50 7.33 29.97
C PHE A 215 3.48 7.24 31.08
N THR A 216 2.82 8.34 31.37
CA THR A 216 1.65 8.41 32.26
C THR A 216 0.55 9.27 31.61
N LEU A 217 -0.73 9.05 31.95
CA LEU A 217 -1.83 9.91 31.47
C LEU A 217 -1.67 11.39 31.90
N ASP A 218 -0.94 11.66 32.99
CA ASP A 218 -0.61 13.02 33.37
C ASP A 218 0.34 13.72 32.41
N ASP A 219 1.14 12.98 31.64
CA ASP A 219 2.04 13.56 30.64
C ASP A 219 1.26 14.21 29.51
N LEU A 220 0.06 13.71 29.16
CA LEU A 220 -0.83 14.37 28.18
C LEU A 220 -1.18 15.81 28.60
N LYS A 221 -1.39 16.05 29.88
CA LYS A 221 -1.69 17.39 30.42
C LYS A 221 -0.44 18.24 30.56
N LYS A 222 0.67 17.64 31.02
CA LYS A 222 1.93 18.36 31.24
C LYS A 222 2.56 18.82 29.94
N GLU A 223 2.45 18.01 28.89
CA GLU A 223 3.04 18.24 27.58
C GLU A 223 1.99 18.66 26.53
N ALA A 224 0.83 19.18 26.95
CA ALA A 224 -0.27 19.55 26.07
C ALA A 224 0.17 20.52 24.97
N ASP A 225 0.98 21.53 25.30
CA ASP A 225 1.47 22.50 24.31
C ASP A 225 2.36 21.84 23.25
N VAL A 226 3.16 20.84 23.65
CA VAL A 226 4.02 20.07 22.73
C VAL A 226 3.15 19.16 21.86
N LEU A 227 2.18 18.48 22.44
CA LEU A 227 1.24 17.62 21.71
C LEU A 227 0.45 18.40 20.67
N ASP A 228 -0.15 19.54 21.07
CA ASP A 228 -0.89 20.42 20.17
C ASP A 228 -0.01 21.03 19.08
N GLY A 229 1.25 21.36 19.42
CA GLY A 229 2.26 21.81 18.47
C GLY A 229 2.55 20.74 17.43
N THR A 230 2.80 19.52 17.87
CA THR A 230 3.06 18.36 17.01
C THR A 230 1.89 18.07 16.07
N GLN A 231 0.66 18.06 16.56
CA GLN A 231 -0.55 17.86 15.74
C GLN A 231 -0.68 18.91 14.63
N ARG A 232 -0.41 20.18 14.93
CA ARG A 232 -0.43 21.25 13.92
C ARG A 232 0.70 21.10 12.91
N GLU A 233 1.95 20.89 13.36
CA GLU A 233 3.11 20.78 12.50
C GLU A 233 3.01 19.58 11.53
N LEU A 234 2.38 18.48 11.94
CA LEU A 234 2.13 17.34 11.07
C LEU A 234 1.17 17.68 9.93
N MET A 235 0.21 18.58 10.14
CA MET A 235 -0.78 19.00 9.13
C MET A 235 -0.29 20.18 8.27
N GLU A 236 0.71 20.91 8.73
CA GLU A 236 1.22 22.08 8.03
C GLU A 236 2.42 21.71 7.14
N GLN A 237 2.42 22.29 5.93
CA GLN A 237 3.57 22.14 5.04
C GLN A 237 4.58 23.28 5.26
N PRO A 238 5.90 22.99 5.29
CA PRO A 238 6.90 24.02 5.42
C PRO A 238 6.84 25.01 4.25
N ILE A 239 6.92 26.29 4.57
CA ILE A 239 7.13 27.32 3.56
C ILE A 239 8.60 27.24 3.13
N LEU A 240 8.85 26.82 1.89
CA LEU A 240 10.19 26.68 1.33
C LEU A 240 10.76 28.05 0.90
N GLU A 241 9.91 28.86 0.26
CA GLU A 241 10.29 30.16 -0.28
C GLU A 241 10.70 31.13 0.84
N GLY A 242 11.89 31.74 0.71
CA GLY A 242 12.44 32.67 1.69
C GLY A 242 12.94 32.04 3.00
N LYS A 243 12.69 30.76 3.25
CA LYS A 243 13.18 30.08 4.45
C LYS A 243 14.61 29.56 4.29
N TYR A 244 14.96 29.07 3.11
CA TYR A 244 16.27 28.48 2.84
C TYR A 244 17.15 29.40 2.01
N GLN A 245 18.44 29.41 2.32
CA GLN A 245 19.41 30.38 1.78
C GLN A 245 19.72 30.18 0.29
N LYS A 246 19.65 28.92 -0.17
CA LYS A 246 19.96 28.56 -1.55
C LYS A 246 18.69 28.06 -2.24
N LYS A 247 18.34 28.72 -3.35
CA LYS A 247 17.27 28.33 -4.26
C LYS A 247 17.83 28.33 -5.67
N VAL A 248 17.71 27.20 -6.35
CA VAL A 248 18.11 27.04 -7.76
C VAL A 248 16.91 26.53 -8.56
N SER A 249 16.63 27.19 -9.68
CA SER A 249 15.52 26.80 -10.56
C SER A 249 16.00 26.60 -12.00
N GLY A 250 15.35 25.70 -12.71
CA GLY A 250 15.58 25.46 -14.13
C GLY A 250 14.28 25.04 -14.82
N ASP A 251 13.95 25.75 -15.91
CA ASP A 251 12.84 25.42 -16.78
C ASP A 251 13.39 24.90 -18.12
N LYS A 252 12.93 23.75 -18.54
CA LYS A 252 13.40 23.13 -19.78
C LYS A 252 12.35 22.19 -20.39
N ALA A 253 12.22 22.27 -21.71
CA ALA A 253 11.53 21.25 -22.48
C ALA A 253 12.53 20.13 -22.82
N ILE A 254 12.22 18.90 -22.45
CA ILE A 254 13.11 17.74 -22.58
C ILE A 254 12.47 16.62 -23.43
N THR A 255 13.33 15.96 -24.20
CA THR A 255 13.06 14.69 -24.90
C THR A 255 14.25 13.77 -24.67
N ASN A 256 14.17 12.51 -25.07
CA ASN A 256 15.33 11.61 -25.01
C ASN A 256 16.54 12.05 -25.85
N LEU A 257 16.37 13.03 -26.73
CA LEU A 257 17.43 13.59 -27.60
C LEU A 257 17.89 15.00 -27.18
N SER A 258 17.10 15.74 -26.39
CA SER A 258 17.36 17.14 -26.06
C SER A 258 18.19 17.34 -24.79
N GLY A 259 18.59 16.27 -24.14
CA GLY A 259 19.29 16.27 -22.84
C GLY A 259 18.36 16.53 -21.65
N GLU A 260 18.93 16.55 -20.47
CA GLU A 260 18.25 16.63 -19.17
C GLU A 260 18.04 18.08 -18.69
N ASN A 261 17.05 18.30 -17.80
CA ASN A 261 16.96 19.48 -16.95
C ASN A 261 17.77 19.17 -15.69
N ARG A 262 18.90 19.87 -15.49
CA ARG A 262 19.89 19.53 -14.46
C ARG A 262 20.24 20.73 -13.58
N ILE A 263 20.28 20.49 -12.28
CA ILE A 263 20.75 21.40 -11.24
C ILE A 263 21.93 20.76 -10.53
N VAL A 264 22.98 21.55 -10.29
CA VAL A 264 24.16 21.13 -9.54
C VAL A 264 24.32 22.02 -8.33
N LEU A 265 24.49 21.42 -7.17
CA LEU A 265 24.79 22.11 -5.91
C LEU A 265 26.22 21.74 -5.50
N GLU A 266 27.09 22.75 -5.43
CA GLU A 266 28.49 22.59 -5.04
C GLU A 266 28.72 23.02 -3.59
N GLY A 267 29.65 22.33 -2.92
CA GLY A 267 29.90 22.47 -1.48
C GLY A 267 28.92 21.67 -0.64
N GLY A 268 29.26 21.41 0.62
CA GLY A 268 28.43 20.65 1.55
C GLY A 268 27.11 21.33 1.82
N GLY A 269 26.06 20.50 2.04
CA GLY A 269 24.71 21.01 2.29
C GLY A 269 23.66 19.91 2.41
N ALA A 270 22.41 20.33 2.54
CA ALA A 270 21.25 19.43 2.47
C ALA A 270 20.14 20.03 1.60
N ILE A 271 19.56 19.24 0.71
CA ILE A 271 18.29 19.57 0.07
C ILE A 271 17.22 19.62 1.16
N ARG A 272 16.37 20.65 1.11
CA ARG A 272 15.25 20.89 2.04
C ARG A 272 13.90 20.79 1.35
N GLY A 273 13.90 20.88 0.03
CA GLY A 273 12.72 20.71 -0.78
C GLY A 273 13.02 20.67 -2.26
N ILE A 274 12.22 19.89 -2.97
CA ILE A 274 12.21 19.83 -4.44
C ILE A 274 10.81 20.11 -4.92
N GLN A 275 10.63 21.16 -5.70
CA GLN A 275 9.38 21.47 -6.37
C GLN A 275 9.51 21.15 -7.86
N LEU A 276 8.53 20.45 -8.37
CA LEU A 276 8.50 19.99 -9.75
C LEU A 276 7.13 20.16 -10.36
N LYS A 277 7.10 20.68 -11.59
CA LYS A 277 5.90 20.72 -12.43
C LYS A 277 6.23 20.17 -13.80
N LEU A 278 5.34 19.30 -14.33
CA LEU A 278 5.42 18.74 -15.67
C LEU A 278 4.24 19.23 -16.50
N SER A 279 4.48 19.44 -17.81
CA SER A 279 3.43 19.68 -18.80
C SER A 279 3.76 18.91 -20.06
N ALA A 280 2.83 18.09 -20.52
CA ALA A 280 2.94 17.25 -21.73
C ALA A 280 1.54 16.96 -22.28
N ASP A 281 1.46 16.59 -23.57
CA ASP A 281 0.20 16.17 -24.19
C ASP A 281 -0.36 14.89 -23.56
N ASP A 282 0.53 13.92 -23.22
CA ASP A 282 0.21 12.75 -22.40
C ASP A 282 0.94 12.87 -21.05
N LEU A 283 0.33 13.61 -20.13
CA LEU A 283 0.91 13.83 -18.80
C LEU A 283 1.05 12.54 -17.99
N ALA A 284 0.11 11.61 -18.16
CA ALA A 284 0.14 10.33 -17.46
C ALA A 284 1.37 9.49 -17.86
N GLN A 285 1.67 9.45 -19.16
CA GLN A 285 2.90 8.82 -19.66
C GLN A 285 4.15 9.59 -19.24
N ALA A 286 4.10 10.92 -19.23
CA ALA A 286 5.23 11.75 -18.79
C ALA A 286 5.57 11.51 -17.31
N LEU A 287 4.58 11.36 -16.43
CA LEU A 287 4.80 11.01 -15.02
C LEU A 287 5.57 9.68 -14.84
N ARG A 288 5.42 8.75 -15.79
CA ARG A 288 6.14 7.47 -15.81
C ARG A 288 7.50 7.57 -16.51
N SER A 289 7.59 8.26 -17.62
CA SER A 289 8.80 8.24 -18.47
C SER A 289 9.80 9.37 -18.19
N VAL A 290 9.43 10.39 -17.41
CA VAL A 290 10.36 11.36 -16.87
C VAL A 290 10.93 10.86 -15.57
N ILE A 291 12.24 10.70 -15.53
CA ILE A 291 12.99 10.13 -14.41
C ILE A 291 13.63 11.25 -13.58
N LEU A 292 13.38 11.25 -12.28
CA LEU A 292 14.15 12.00 -11.31
C LEU A 292 15.39 11.19 -10.93
N ARG A 293 16.57 11.78 -11.14
CA ARG A 293 17.86 11.22 -10.76
C ARG A 293 18.53 12.16 -9.77
N ILE A 294 19.05 11.62 -8.67
CA ILE A 294 19.86 12.37 -7.73
C ILE A 294 21.14 11.60 -7.44
N THR A 295 22.25 12.31 -7.56
CA THR A 295 23.60 11.80 -7.32
C THR A 295 24.23 12.63 -6.20
N PHE A 296 24.55 11.99 -5.09
CA PHE A 296 25.24 12.59 -3.95
C PHE A 296 26.69 12.15 -3.97
N ASP A 297 27.61 13.10 -4.03
CA ASP A 297 29.08 12.87 -3.95
C ASP A 297 29.57 11.78 -4.92
N GLY A 298 29.00 11.78 -6.14
CA GLY A 298 29.31 10.81 -7.20
C GLY A 298 28.54 9.48 -7.13
N ASN A 299 27.71 9.26 -6.09
CA ASN A 299 26.88 8.07 -5.95
C ASN A 299 25.42 8.35 -6.32
N GLN A 300 24.92 7.76 -7.39
CA GLN A 300 23.50 7.84 -7.74
C GLN A 300 22.69 6.93 -6.80
N THR A 301 21.90 7.51 -5.91
CA THR A 301 21.05 6.80 -4.95
C THR A 301 19.56 6.97 -5.22
N VAL A 302 19.19 7.87 -6.14
CA VAL A 302 17.81 8.07 -6.58
C VAL A 302 17.74 7.87 -8.10
N TRP A 303 16.87 6.96 -8.51
CA TRP A 303 16.42 6.77 -9.88
C TRP A 303 14.95 6.34 -9.81
N CYS A 304 14.05 7.22 -10.22
CA CYS A 304 12.62 6.95 -10.04
C CYS A 304 11.80 7.75 -11.05
N PRO A 305 10.76 7.16 -11.67
CA PRO A 305 9.71 7.91 -12.37
C PRO A 305 9.12 9.00 -11.46
N VAL A 306 8.91 10.17 -12.02
CA VAL A 306 8.46 11.34 -11.24
C VAL A 306 7.15 11.07 -10.50
N GLY A 307 6.15 10.49 -11.17
CA GLY A 307 4.86 10.22 -10.54
C GLY A 307 4.97 9.25 -9.36
N ASP A 308 5.82 8.23 -9.48
CA ASP A 308 6.03 7.24 -8.41
C ASP A 308 6.88 7.84 -7.26
N PHE A 309 7.87 8.71 -7.57
CA PHE A 309 8.64 9.42 -6.55
C PHE A 309 7.76 10.30 -5.64
N TYR A 310 6.73 10.92 -6.22
CA TYR A 310 5.78 11.74 -5.44
C TYR A 310 4.55 10.95 -4.98
N GLY A 311 4.54 9.61 -5.06
CA GLY A 311 3.46 8.76 -4.58
C GLY A 311 2.11 8.93 -5.27
N THR A 312 2.06 9.63 -6.42
CA THR A 312 0.83 9.88 -7.19
C THR A 312 0.67 8.96 -8.40
N GLY A 313 1.71 8.17 -8.73
CA GLY A 313 1.71 7.24 -9.85
C GLY A 313 1.51 7.92 -11.19
N ASN A 314 0.57 7.42 -12.00
CA ASN A 314 0.36 7.92 -13.36
C ASN A 314 -0.69 9.05 -13.44
N ARG A 315 -1.16 9.59 -12.31
CA ARG A 315 -2.17 10.64 -12.26
C ARG A 315 -1.83 11.67 -11.20
N LEU A 316 -1.87 12.94 -11.55
CA LEU A 316 -1.74 14.03 -10.57
C LEU A 316 -3.05 14.18 -9.79
N SER A 317 -3.15 13.48 -8.68
CA SER A 317 -4.23 13.66 -7.71
C SER A 317 -3.74 14.56 -6.60
N PRO A 318 -4.40 15.71 -6.32
CA PRO A 318 -4.01 16.57 -5.21
C PRO A 318 -4.11 15.82 -3.88
N TYR A 319 -3.04 15.83 -3.12
CA TYR A 319 -2.97 15.26 -1.77
C TYR A 319 -1.84 15.90 -0.96
N SER A 320 -1.89 15.73 0.35
CA SER A 320 -0.88 16.23 1.28
C SER A 320 -0.44 15.13 2.24
N SER A 321 0.88 14.92 2.33
CA SER A 321 1.52 14.13 3.38
C SER A 321 2.67 14.91 4.00
N PHE A 322 3.30 14.39 5.05
CA PHE A 322 4.39 15.08 5.73
C PHE A 322 5.63 15.26 4.85
N TYR A 323 5.89 14.32 3.90
CA TYR A 323 7.10 14.32 3.08
C TYR A 323 6.88 14.64 1.60
N THR A 324 5.67 14.44 1.06
CA THR A 324 5.36 14.75 -0.34
C THR A 324 3.95 15.31 -0.47
N THR A 325 3.78 16.22 -1.42
CA THR A 325 2.45 16.79 -1.72
C THR A 325 2.27 16.97 -3.22
N VAL A 326 1.03 16.92 -3.66
CA VAL A 326 0.60 17.37 -4.98
C VAL A 326 -0.48 18.43 -4.79
N SER A 327 -0.22 19.66 -5.21
CA SER A 327 -1.18 20.75 -5.06
C SER A 327 -2.23 20.77 -6.18
N LYS A 328 -3.31 21.50 -5.99
CA LYS A 328 -4.40 21.64 -6.99
C LYS A 328 -3.94 22.23 -8.33
N ASP A 329 -2.86 23.02 -8.36
CA ASP A 329 -2.25 23.56 -9.55
C ASP A 329 -1.15 22.65 -10.13
N SER A 330 -1.14 21.38 -9.71
CA SER A 330 -0.25 20.31 -10.19
C SER A 330 1.24 20.51 -9.82
N MET A 331 1.54 21.29 -8.78
CA MET A 331 2.89 21.38 -8.23
C MET A 331 3.13 20.17 -7.32
N MET A 332 4.12 19.38 -7.64
CA MET A 332 4.63 18.28 -6.79
C MET A 332 5.75 18.86 -5.91
N THR A 333 5.66 18.65 -4.59
CA THR A 333 6.68 19.12 -3.64
C THR A 333 7.14 17.96 -2.76
N CYS A 334 8.45 17.81 -2.63
CA CYS A 334 9.12 16.88 -1.74
C CYS A 334 9.79 17.65 -0.60
N TYR A 335 9.66 17.16 0.62
CA TYR A 335 10.22 17.76 1.85
C TYR A 335 11.22 16.84 2.56
N TRP A 336 11.64 15.74 1.94
CA TRP A 336 12.72 14.89 2.46
C TRP A 336 14.00 15.70 2.59
N VAL A 337 14.66 15.62 3.74
CA VAL A 337 15.96 16.26 3.96
C VAL A 337 17.04 15.34 3.40
N MET A 338 17.82 15.83 2.44
CA MET A 338 18.80 15.01 1.71
C MET A 338 20.20 15.64 1.80
N PRO A 339 21.03 15.23 2.78
CA PRO A 339 22.38 15.74 2.93
C PRO A 339 23.32 15.25 1.82
N TYR A 340 24.35 16.08 1.54
CA TYR A 340 25.50 15.75 0.72
C TYR A 340 26.74 16.42 1.28
N LYS A 341 27.90 15.77 1.10
CA LYS A 341 29.16 16.22 1.71
C LYS A 341 29.87 17.27 0.89
N ASP A 342 29.97 17.06 -0.41
CA ASP A 342 30.73 17.91 -1.33
C ASP A 342 29.89 18.39 -2.51
N LYS A 343 29.02 17.54 -3.08
CA LYS A 343 28.30 17.85 -4.31
C LYS A 343 26.99 17.07 -4.41
N CYS A 344 25.95 17.72 -4.91
CA CYS A 344 24.70 17.06 -5.29
C CYS A 344 24.29 17.44 -6.71
N GLU A 345 23.92 16.45 -7.51
CA GLU A 345 23.40 16.63 -8.87
C GLU A 345 21.97 16.11 -8.93
N ILE A 346 21.04 16.95 -9.34
CA ILE A 346 19.62 16.62 -9.51
C ILE A 346 19.29 16.76 -10.99
N SER A 347 18.75 15.77 -11.63
CA SER A 347 18.34 15.85 -13.03
C SER A 347 16.99 15.20 -13.32
N LEU A 348 16.31 15.76 -14.31
CA LEU A 348 15.12 15.21 -14.94
C LEU A 348 15.48 14.77 -16.35
N GLU A 349 15.33 13.51 -16.64
CA GLU A 349 15.57 12.90 -17.94
C GLU A 349 14.25 12.34 -18.49
N ASN A 350 13.90 12.73 -19.73
CA ASN A 350 12.77 12.10 -20.41
C ASN A 350 13.29 10.95 -21.28
N LEU A 351 12.84 9.75 -21.02
CA LEU A 351 13.25 8.55 -21.75
C LEU A 351 12.52 8.36 -23.09
N ARG A 352 11.54 9.24 -23.43
CA ARG A 352 10.74 9.17 -24.64
C ARG A 352 10.98 10.36 -25.57
N THR A 353 10.47 10.23 -26.79
CA THR A 353 10.61 11.24 -27.85
C THR A 353 9.66 12.43 -27.70
N GLU A 354 8.52 12.21 -27.04
CA GLU A 354 7.51 13.24 -26.82
C GLU A 354 8.05 14.34 -25.92
N VAL A 355 7.75 15.59 -26.28
CA VAL A 355 8.26 16.74 -25.52
C VAL A 355 7.55 16.86 -24.17
N VAL A 356 8.33 16.99 -23.11
CA VAL A 356 7.84 17.30 -21.78
C VAL A 356 8.46 18.62 -21.29
N SER A 357 7.63 19.61 -20.99
CA SER A 357 8.07 20.83 -20.33
C SER A 357 8.19 20.60 -18.84
N THR A 358 9.35 20.94 -18.27
CA THR A 358 9.67 20.72 -16.86
C THR A 358 10.02 22.05 -16.18
N SER A 359 9.51 22.26 -14.97
CA SER A 359 9.94 23.33 -14.07
C SER A 359 10.44 22.67 -12.79
N LEU A 360 11.72 22.81 -12.49
CA LEU A 360 12.39 22.21 -11.34
C LEU A 360 12.96 23.29 -10.45
N THR A 361 12.61 23.29 -9.16
CA THR A 361 13.18 24.18 -8.14
C THR A 361 13.69 23.36 -6.97
N VAL A 362 14.92 23.61 -6.56
CA VAL A 362 15.57 22.96 -5.42
C VAL A 362 15.89 24.01 -4.36
N TYR A 363 15.48 23.72 -3.14
CA TYR A 363 15.80 24.52 -1.95
C TYR A 363 16.82 23.75 -1.11
N SER A 364 17.90 24.42 -0.71
CA SER A 364 18.94 23.82 0.10
C SER A 364 19.48 24.77 1.16
N SER A 365 20.10 24.21 2.17
CA SER A 365 20.80 24.95 3.23
C SER A 365 22.14 24.29 3.52
N ASP A 366 22.98 24.96 4.29
CA ASP A 366 24.19 24.34 4.81
C ASP A 366 23.86 23.13 5.69
N TRP A 367 24.75 22.14 5.70
CA TRP A 367 24.67 20.93 6.52
C TRP A 367 26.07 20.56 7.01
N GLU A 368 26.19 20.28 8.30
CA GLU A 368 27.42 19.78 8.88
C GLU A 368 27.42 18.25 8.82
N TRP A 369 28.19 17.70 7.87
CA TRP A 369 28.32 16.26 7.71
C TRP A 369 29.09 15.64 8.88
N ASN A 370 28.56 14.58 9.49
CA ASN A 370 29.19 13.82 10.56
C ASN A 370 29.20 12.31 10.24
N GLU A 371 29.77 11.48 11.13
CA GLU A 371 29.89 10.03 10.92
C GLU A 371 28.54 9.27 10.92
N ARG A 372 27.48 9.88 11.43
CA ARG A 372 26.13 9.31 11.44
C ARG A 372 25.28 9.78 10.27
N THR A 373 25.70 10.80 9.56
CA THR A 373 24.92 11.35 8.44
C THR A 373 24.79 10.34 7.30
N MET A 374 23.57 10.15 6.84
CA MET A 374 23.19 9.16 5.83
C MET A 374 22.79 9.82 4.51
N TYR A 375 23.01 9.13 3.41
CA TYR A 375 22.46 9.49 2.10
C TYR A 375 21.02 9.01 1.96
N PHE A 376 20.18 9.85 1.39
CA PHE A 376 18.84 9.48 0.97
C PHE A 376 18.90 8.59 -0.28
N GLY A 377 18.03 7.61 -0.37
CA GLY A 377 17.93 6.71 -1.50
C GLY A 377 16.48 6.36 -1.84
N VAL A 378 16.25 6.10 -3.13
CA VAL A 378 14.95 5.65 -3.65
C VAL A 378 15.18 4.56 -4.69
N GLY A 379 14.40 3.50 -4.57
CA GLY A 379 14.34 2.42 -5.55
C GLY A 379 12.95 2.27 -6.13
N TRP A 380 12.89 2.01 -7.43
CA TRP A 380 11.66 1.75 -8.15
C TRP A 380 11.80 0.49 -9.00
N MET A 381 10.70 -0.23 -9.18
CA MET A 381 10.60 -1.33 -10.12
C MET A 381 9.17 -1.43 -10.66
N GLU A 382 8.98 -2.15 -11.78
CA GLU A 382 7.66 -2.43 -12.32
C GLU A 382 7.56 -3.84 -12.90
N TYR A 383 6.48 -4.53 -12.52
CA TYR A 383 5.94 -5.65 -13.28
C TYR A 383 4.84 -5.12 -14.20
N HIS A 384 5.18 -4.91 -15.47
CA HIS A 384 4.24 -4.31 -16.43
C HIS A 384 3.00 -5.17 -16.67
N ARG A 385 3.15 -6.50 -16.69
CA ARG A 385 2.08 -7.48 -16.94
C ARG A 385 2.30 -8.68 -16.05
N LYS A 386 1.92 -8.55 -14.78
CA LYS A 386 2.06 -9.61 -13.78
C LYS A 386 0.80 -10.45 -13.72
N TYR A 387 0.92 -11.76 -13.95
CA TYR A 387 -0.17 -12.70 -13.71
C TYR A 387 -0.40 -12.87 -12.22
N THR A 388 -1.65 -12.80 -11.80
CA THR A 388 -2.02 -12.82 -10.37
C THR A 388 -2.12 -14.23 -9.79
N GLY A 389 -2.06 -15.27 -10.63
CA GLY A 389 -2.12 -16.66 -10.20
C GLY A 389 -3.52 -17.20 -10.00
N LEU A 390 -3.60 -18.47 -9.65
CA LEU A 390 -4.84 -19.17 -9.32
C LEU A 390 -5.12 -19.06 -7.82
N HIS A 391 -6.34 -18.66 -7.44
CA HIS A 391 -6.69 -18.45 -6.05
C HIS A 391 -7.53 -19.62 -5.50
N LYS A 392 -7.16 -20.09 -4.32
CA LYS A 392 -8.11 -20.74 -3.42
C LYS A 392 -8.67 -19.68 -2.49
N SER A 393 -9.91 -19.88 -2.02
CA SER A 393 -10.59 -19.08 -1.00
C SER A 393 -9.65 -18.46 0.06
N ILE A 394 -10.22 -17.68 0.98
CA ILE A 394 -9.59 -16.99 2.12
C ILE A 394 -8.46 -17.70 2.89
N ASN A 395 -8.15 -18.96 2.58
CA ASN A 395 -7.12 -19.75 3.26
C ASN A 395 -5.78 -19.85 2.50
N GLY A 396 -5.50 -18.94 1.58
CA GLY A 396 -4.27 -18.92 0.81
C GLY A 396 -4.49 -19.06 -0.69
N THR A 397 -3.47 -18.76 -1.49
CA THR A 397 -3.48 -18.86 -2.94
C THR A 397 -2.64 -20.04 -3.42
N LEU A 398 -3.00 -20.63 -4.58
CA LEU A 398 -2.21 -21.72 -5.17
C LEU A 398 -0.86 -21.23 -5.70
N ASP A 399 -0.81 -20.01 -6.22
CA ASP A 399 0.35 -19.40 -6.87
C ASP A 399 0.77 -18.10 -6.15
N ALA A 400 0.53 -18.01 -4.83
CA ALA A 400 0.98 -16.86 -4.04
C ALA A 400 2.51 -16.77 -4.04
N GLU A 401 3.01 -15.56 -4.09
CA GLU A 401 4.44 -15.25 -4.04
C GLU A 401 4.70 -13.98 -3.25
N ASP A 402 5.88 -13.89 -2.65
CA ASP A 402 6.40 -12.67 -2.06
C ASP A 402 7.11 -11.84 -3.15
N ILE A 403 6.63 -10.62 -3.41
CA ILE A 403 7.33 -9.65 -4.27
C ILE A 403 8.32 -8.87 -3.41
N ASN A 404 9.61 -8.98 -3.73
CA ASN A 404 10.62 -8.18 -3.06
C ASN A 404 10.50 -6.70 -3.48
N PHE A 405 10.14 -5.82 -2.56
CA PHE A 405 10.11 -4.38 -2.78
C PHE A 405 11.52 -3.79 -2.78
N VAL A 406 12.35 -4.23 -1.85
CA VAL A 406 13.76 -3.83 -1.79
C VAL A 406 14.57 -4.77 -0.90
N THR A 407 15.84 -4.92 -1.25
CA THR A 407 16.88 -5.48 -0.36
C THR A 407 17.97 -4.43 -0.20
N LEU A 408 18.19 -4.03 1.05
CA LEU A 408 19.23 -3.08 1.46
C LEU A 408 20.34 -3.82 2.20
N THR A 409 21.60 -3.45 1.94
CA THR A 409 22.76 -4.02 2.63
C THR A 409 23.66 -2.89 3.12
N GLY A 410 23.97 -2.87 4.39
CA GLY A 410 24.68 -1.80 5.08
C GLY A 410 23.97 -1.40 6.36
N GLN A 411 24.18 -0.17 6.82
CA GLN A 411 23.50 0.42 7.98
C GLN A 411 22.58 1.53 7.51
N GLY A 412 21.37 1.57 8.03
CA GLY A 412 20.42 2.58 7.59
C GLY A 412 19.07 2.52 8.27
N VAL A 413 18.14 3.28 7.71
CA VAL A 413 16.73 3.37 8.12
C VAL A 413 15.85 3.30 6.88
N TYR A 414 14.94 2.36 6.83
CA TYR A 414 13.87 2.30 5.84
C TYR A 414 12.73 3.24 6.28
N VAL A 415 12.36 4.18 5.42
CA VAL A 415 11.46 5.28 5.79
C VAL A 415 10.14 5.29 5.03
N GLY A 416 9.87 4.27 4.23
CA GLY A 416 8.56 4.09 3.62
C GLY A 416 8.57 3.65 2.18
N ASP A 417 7.39 3.58 1.61
CA ASP A 417 7.15 3.17 0.24
C ASP A 417 5.87 3.78 -0.34
N ALA A 418 5.73 3.63 -1.64
CA ALA A 418 4.51 3.88 -2.38
C ALA A 418 4.30 2.74 -3.39
N ILE A 419 3.06 2.50 -3.77
CA ILE A 419 2.71 1.52 -4.79
C ILE A 419 1.79 2.12 -5.83
N THR A 420 2.07 1.82 -7.10
CA THR A 420 1.19 2.13 -8.23
C THR A 420 0.75 0.83 -8.88
N ILE A 421 -0.56 0.65 -9.00
CA ILE A 421 -1.17 -0.55 -9.60
C ILE A 421 -2.09 -0.13 -10.75
N PHE A 422 -2.22 -0.97 -11.77
CA PHE A 422 -3.35 -0.96 -12.68
C PHE A 422 -4.07 -2.30 -12.55
N ASN A 423 -5.23 -2.28 -11.92
CA ASN A 423 -6.13 -3.43 -11.83
C ASN A 423 -6.92 -3.56 -13.14
N THR A 424 -7.18 -4.80 -13.59
CA THR A 424 -7.87 -5.08 -14.85
C THR A 424 -9.28 -5.64 -14.69
N VAL A 425 -9.70 -5.91 -13.46
CA VAL A 425 -10.99 -6.53 -13.13
C VAL A 425 -11.65 -5.85 -11.93
N GLY A 426 -12.91 -6.22 -11.67
CA GLY A 426 -13.69 -5.70 -10.54
C GLY A 426 -13.44 -6.40 -9.21
N ASP A 427 -12.39 -7.21 -9.07
CA ASP A 427 -12.04 -7.89 -7.84
C ASP A 427 -10.86 -7.23 -7.13
N TRP A 428 -10.75 -7.47 -5.81
CA TRP A 428 -9.76 -6.84 -4.95
C TRP A 428 -8.32 -7.33 -5.24
N TRP A 429 -7.37 -6.42 -5.17
CA TRP A 429 -5.98 -6.63 -5.57
C TRP A 429 -4.99 -6.75 -4.39
N GLY A 430 -5.38 -6.44 -3.16
CA GLY A 430 -4.44 -6.13 -2.07
C GLY A 430 -4.69 -6.91 -0.77
N GLU A 431 -4.85 -8.24 -0.85
CA GLU A 431 -4.98 -9.10 0.34
C GLU A 431 -3.63 -9.48 0.97
N GLY A 432 -2.53 -9.33 0.24
CA GLY A 432 -1.23 -9.85 0.66
C GLY A 432 -0.53 -9.03 1.74
N ASP A 433 0.19 -9.72 2.60
CA ASP A 433 0.85 -9.20 3.80
C ASP A 433 2.24 -8.63 3.52
N GLU A 434 2.62 -7.58 4.26
CA GLU A 434 4.03 -7.19 4.29
C GLU A 434 4.85 -8.15 5.16
N LYS A 435 6.10 -8.41 4.72
CA LYS A 435 7.08 -9.22 5.45
C LYS A 435 8.44 -8.52 5.44
N VAL A 436 8.89 -8.04 6.61
CA VAL A 436 10.18 -7.35 6.71
C VAL A 436 11.14 -8.13 7.58
N TYR A 437 12.32 -8.41 7.01
CA TYR A 437 13.42 -9.11 7.68
C TYR A 437 14.56 -8.14 7.94
N ILE A 438 15.02 -8.08 9.17
CA ILE A 438 16.08 -7.18 9.63
C ILE A 438 17.32 -8.02 9.95
N ASP A 439 18.49 -7.59 9.46
CA ASP A 439 19.80 -8.12 9.83
C ASP A 439 19.98 -9.64 9.67
N GLY A 440 19.24 -10.25 8.73
CA GLY A 440 19.32 -11.67 8.40
C GLY A 440 18.39 -12.55 9.24
N GLU A 441 17.31 -12.01 9.76
CA GLU A 441 16.25 -12.79 10.42
C GLU A 441 15.74 -13.92 9.52
N SER A 442 15.42 -15.07 10.12
CA SER A 442 14.85 -16.22 9.41
C SER A 442 13.32 -16.16 9.29
N PHE A 443 12.67 -15.44 10.19
CA PHE A 443 11.24 -15.12 10.18
C PHE A 443 11.09 -13.59 10.24
N PRO A 444 10.13 -12.98 9.53
CA PRO A 444 10.02 -11.53 9.47
C PRO A 444 9.62 -10.95 10.83
N SER A 445 10.30 -9.89 11.25
CA SER A 445 9.95 -9.13 12.45
C SER A 445 8.78 -8.15 12.25
N HIS A 446 8.37 -7.96 10.98
CA HIS A 446 7.11 -7.34 10.60
C HIS A 446 6.41 -8.35 9.69
N PHE A 447 5.26 -8.80 10.10
CA PHE A 447 4.36 -9.63 9.32
C PHE A 447 2.98 -8.97 9.38
N GLY A 448 2.38 -8.67 8.22
CA GLY A 448 1.15 -7.91 8.10
C GLY A 448 -0.13 -8.71 8.19
N THR A 449 -1.21 -8.10 7.71
CA THR A 449 -2.58 -8.63 7.69
C THR A 449 -3.31 -8.25 6.41
N GLY A 450 -2.60 -7.68 5.44
CA GLY A 450 -3.13 -7.21 4.18
C GLY A 450 -2.41 -5.96 3.66
N THR A 451 -2.30 -5.82 2.35
CA THR A 451 -1.63 -4.67 1.73
C THR A 451 -2.36 -3.36 2.06
N GLU A 452 -3.69 -3.36 2.09
CA GLU A 452 -4.46 -2.18 2.49
C GLU A 452 -4.24 -1.78 3.95
N ASP A 453 -4.16 -2.76 4.84
CA ASP A 453 -3.90 -2.63 6.26
C ASP A 453 -2.53 -2.00 6.49
N TYR A 454 -1.54 -2.44 5.70
CA TYR A 454 -0.21 -1.84 5.67
C TYR A 454 -0.28 -0.35 5.34
N TYR A 455 -1.08 0.05 4.33
CA TYR A 455 -1.28 1.45 3.97
C TYR A 455 -2.27 2.20 4.86
N GLY A 456 -2.81 1.56 5.90
CA GLY A 456 -3.56 2.18 7.00
C GLY A 456 -5.06 2.31 6.80
N TYR A 457 -5.62 1.79 5.69
CA TYR A 457 -7.08 1.71 5.50
C TYR A 457 -7.57 0.26 5.65
N ALA A 458 -8.83 -0.03 5.37
CA ALA A 458 -9.39 -1.37 5.55
C ALA A 458 -10.60 -1.61 4.66
N TRP A 459 -10.96 -2.90 4.47
CA TRP A 459 -12.16 -3.37 3.78
C TRP A 459 -12.22 -2.96 2.31
N CYS A 460 -11.08 -2.96 1.64
CA CYS A 460 -10.93 -2.72 0.20
C CYS A 460 -11.50 -1.37 -0.27
N MET A 461 -11.47 -0.33 0.55
CA MET A 461 -12.18 0.92 0.28
C MET A 461 -11.49 1.79 -0.78
N PRO A 462 -12.20 2.21 -1.85
CA PRO A 462 -11.65 3.01 -2.94
C PRO A 462 -11.51 4.49 -2.61
N ASN A 463 -11.90 4.91 -1.42
CA ASN A 463 -12.03 6.32 -1.07
C ASN A 463 -10.67 7.00 -1.00
N PHE A 464 -10.58 8.19 -1.62
CA PHE A 464 -9.46 9.10 -1.35
C PHE A 464 -9.35 9.38 0.15
N PHE A 465 -8.12 9.33 0.65
CA PHE A 465 -7.77 9.88 1.95
C PHE A 465 -6.34 10.41 1.93
N GLU A 466 -6.06 11.33 2.83
CA GLU A 466 -4.73 11.88 3.07
C GLU A 466 -4.47 12.01 4.58
N HIS A 467 -3.23 11.77 4.96
CA HIS A 467 -2.72 11.86 6.32
C HIS A 467 -1.20 12.11 6.25
N PRO A 468 -0.56 12.68 7.26
CA PRO A 468 0.89 12.92 7.24
C PRO A 468 1.74 11.72 6.84
N PHE A 469 1.37 10.50 7.23
CA PHE A 469 2.19 9.30 7.01
C PHE A 469 1.58 8.29 6.04
N ILE A 470 0.29 8.36 5.72
CA ILE A 470 -0.40 7.43 4.81
C ILE A 470 -1.34 8.19 3.88
N ALA A 471 -1.47 7.74 2.63
CA ALA A 471 -2.48 8.30 1.73
C ALA A 471 -2.89 7.31 0.64
N GLN A 472 -4.11 7.48 0.13
CA GLN A 472 -4.61 6.88 -1.10
C GLN A 472 -4.98 8.00 -2.09
N PRO A 473 -4.01 8.53 -2.86
CA PRO A 473 -4.28 9.57 -3.86
C PRO A 473 -5.19 9.11 -4.99
N ASP A 474 -5.16 7.82 -5.33
CA ASP A 474 -6.04 7.21 -6.32
C ASP A 474 -6.46 5.80 -5.87
N GLY A 475 -7.76 5.59 -5.70
CA GLY A 475 -8.37 4.28 -5.39
C GLY A 475 -9.29 3.79 -6.52
N THR A 476 -9.22 4.37 -7.72
CA THR A 476 -10.14 4.07 -8.83
C THR A 476 -10.18 2.59 -9.18
N GLY A 477 -9.04 1.89 -9.14
CA GLY A 477 -8.92 0.47 -9.48
C GLY A 477 -9.32 -0.53 -8.39
N ALA A 478 -9.98 -0.12 -7.32
CA ALA A 478 -10.34 -1.04 -6.22
C ALA A 478 -11.33 -2.12 -6.67
N TYR A 479 -12.43 -1.72 -7.36
CA TYR A 479 -13.50 -2.63 -7.80
C TYR A 479 -13.87 -2.48 -9.29
N GLN A 480 -12.94 -2.00 -10.08
CA GLN A 480 -13.09 -1.85 -11.54
C GLN A 480 -11.71 -1.76 -12.18
N PRO A 481 -11.59 -1.97 -13.49
CA PRO A 481 -10.34 -1.65 -14.17
C PRO A 481 -9.94 -0.19 -13.96
N GLY A 482 -8.71 0.02 -13.47
CA GLY A 482 -8.23 1.36 -13.15
C GLY A 482 -6.96 1.40 -12.32
N HIS A 483 -6.51 2.62 -12.07
CA HIS A 483 -5.30 2.89 -11.28
C HIS A 483 -5.57 2.87 -9.78
N VAL A 484 -4.55 2.48 -9.03
CA VAL A 484 -4.45 2.64 -7.59
C VAL A 484 -3.08 3.25 -7.28
N ALA A 485 -3.05 4.20 -6.37
CA ALA A 485 -1.83 4.75 -5.80
C ALA A 485 -2.00 4.85 -4.29
N ASN A 486 -1.13 4.18 -3.56
CA ASN A 486 -1.06 4.23 -2.10
C ASN A 486 0.35 4.58 -1.66
N LEU A 487 0.49 5.23 -0.53
CA LEU A 487 1.78 5.50 0.09
C LEU A 487 1.73 5.33 1.60
N ARG A 488 2.84 4.89 2.17
CA ARG A 488 3.12 4.90 3.60
C ARG A 488 4.54 5.43 3.85
N TYR A 489 4.62 6.57 4.50
CA TYR A 489 5.87 7.09 5.03
C TYR A 489 5.96 6.79 6.53
N ARG A 490 7.18 6.63 7.03
CA ARG A 490 7.43 6.28 8.43
C ARG A 490 8.05 7.46 9.15
N GLY A 491 7.50 7.76 10.31
CA GLY A 491 8.07 8.72 11.24
C GLY A 491 8.84 7.98 12.34
N LEU A 492 8.27 7.90 13.54
CA LEU A 492 8.87 7.17 14.65
C LEU A 492 9.01 5.66 14.41
N ASP A 493 8.25 5.09 13.48
CA ASP A 493 8.29 3.68 13.07
C ASP A 493 9.29 3.40 11.92
N GLY A 494 10.22 4.33 11.61
CA GLY A 494 11.31 4.11 10.67
C GLY A 494 12.14 2.88 11.04
N ILE A 495 12.29 1.92 10.11
CA ILE A 495 12.87 0.60 10.38
C ILE A 495 14.39 0.68 10.26
N THR A 496 15.08 0.61 11.39
CA THR A 496 16.54 0.63 11.47
C THR A 496 17.14 -0.74 11.21
N PHE A 497 18.32 -0.77 10.59
CA PHE A 497 19.09 -2.01 10.39
C PHE A 497 20.59 -1.77 10.49
N LYS A 498 21.33 -2.79 10.98
CA LYS A 498 22.80 -2.78 11.18
C LYS A 498 23.57 -3.48 10.06
N LYS A 499 22.91 -4.37 9.32
CA LYS A 499 23.54 -5.18 8.25
C LYS A 499 22.70 -5.23 6.98
N SER A 500 21.40 -5.45 7.12
CA SER A 500 20.53 -5.61 5.97
C SER A 500 19.05 -5.44 6.33
N LEU A 501 18.27 -5.08 5.34
CA LEU A 501 16.80 -5.11 5.40
C LEU A 501 16.29 -5.74 4.09
N VAL A 502 15.35 -6.68 4.22
CA VAL A 502 14.59 -7.23 3.10
C VAL A 502 13.13 -6.90 3.35
N PHE A 503 12.51 -6.19 2.41
CA PHE A 503 11.09 -5.91 2.42
C PHE A 503 10.43 -6.67 1.30
N ASP A 504 9.58 -7.62 1.64
CA ASP A 504 8.73 -8.39 0.74
C ASP A 504 7.25 -8.02 0.99
N MET A 505 6.44 -8.05 -0.06
CA MET A 505 4.98 -7.93 0.00
C MET A 505 4.38 -9.13 -0.68
N GLU A 506 3.46 -9.81 -0.03
CA GLU A 506 2.69 -10.86 -0.69
C GLU A 506 1.91 -10.29 -1.87
N PHE A 507 2.02 -10.97 -2.99
CA PHE A 507 1.24 -10.65 -4.17
C PHE A 507 -0.02 -11.52 -4.18
N TRP A 508 -1.10 -10.96 -3.67
CA TRP A 508 -2.36 -11.65 -3.57
C TRP A 508 -3.51 -10.80 -4.12
N HIS A 509 -4.11 -11.30 -5.18
CA HIS A 509 -5.26 -10.71 -5.86
C HIS A 509 -6.43 -11.70 -5.83
N GLN A 510 -7.67 -11.26 -5.61
CA GLN A 510 -8.85 -12.14 -5.53
C GLN A 510 -9.28 -12.76 -6.87
N SER A 511 -8.67 -12.39 -7.99
CA SER A 511 -8.95 -12.95 -9.32
C SER A 511 -7.69 -13.32 -10.07
N ALA A 512 -7.81 -14.35 -10.92
CA ALA A 512 -6.79 -14.71 -11.90
C ALA A 512 -6.87 -13.75 -13.10
N THR A 513 -5.92 -12.83 -13.19
CA THR A 513 -5.83 -11.83 -14.25
C THR A 513 -4.39 -11.35 -14.44
N TYR A 514 -4.18 -10.29 -15.20
CA TYR A 514 -2.90 -9.60 -15.30
C TYR A 514 -3.05 -8.17 -14.78
N VAL A 515 -2.10 -7.73 -13.99
CA VAL A 515 -2.04 -6.38 -13.45
C VAL A 515 -0.67 -5.75 -13.72
N LYS A 516 -0.62 -4.43 -13.70
CA LYS A 516 0.62 -3.69 -13.53
C LYS A 516 0.84 -3.49 -12.02
N TYR A 517 2.10 -3.66 -11.55
CA TYR A 517 2.44 -3.57 -10.14
C TYR A 517 3.81 -2.91 -9.98
N ALA A 518 3.86 -1.71 -9.41
CA ALA A 518 5.08 -0.90 -9.34
C ALA A 518 5.30 -0.30 -7.95
N PRO A 519 6.11 -0.94 -7.09
CA PRO A 519 6.54 -0.38 -5.82
C PRO A 519 7.68 0.63 -5.98
N THR A 520 7.66 1.65 -5.12
CA THR A 520 8.72 2.63 -4.89
C THR A 520 9.08 2.61 -3.42
N THR A 521 10.35 2.56 -3.07
CA THR A 521 10.82 2.46 -1.69
C THR A 521 11.79 3.57 -1.35
N TYR A 522 11.78 4.05 -0.09
CA TYR A 522 12.58 5.16 0.40
C TYR A 522 13.39 4.76 1.62
N TRP A 523 14.65 5.18 1.69
CA TRP A 523 15.56 4.86 2.79
C TRP A 523 16.62 5.93 2.99
N TYR A 524 17.27 5.87 4.15
CA TYR A 524 18.55 6.52 4.40
C TYR A 524 19.60 5.45 4.72
N MET A 525 20.81 5.58 4.19
CA MET A 525 21.92 4.67 4.49
C MET A 525 23.24 5.42 4.67
N LEU A 526 24.08 4.91 5.59
CA LEU A 526 25.45 5.35 5.72
C LEU A 526 26.24 5.13 4.41
N PRO A 527 27.30 5.91 4.17
CA PRO A 527 28.15 5.74 2.99
C PRO A 527 28.62 4.29 2.81
N GLY A 528 28.52 3.79 1.57
CA GLY A 528 28.85 2.40 1.22
C GLY A 528 27.67 1.41 1.28
N GLY A 529 26.52 1.83 1.74
CA GLY A 529 25.28 1.03 1.66
C GLY A 529 24.91 0.69 0.21
N LYS A 530 24.25 -0.46 0.02
CA LYS A 530 23.88 -1.00 -1.30
C LYS A 530 22.41 -1.39 -1.34
N THR A 531 21.82 -1.31 -2.53
CA THR A 531 20.47 -1.77 -2.83
C THR A 531 20.47 -2.77 -4.00
N ASN A 532 19.50 -3.68 -4.04
CA ASN A 532 19.25 -4.54 -5.21
C ASN A 532 18.47 -3.81 -6.32
N ARG A 533 17.95 -2.60 -6.07
CA ARG A 533 17.24 -1.81 -7.09
C ARG A 533 18.25 -1.21 -8.08
N LYS A 534 17.88 -1.23 -9.35
CA LYS A 534 18.68 -0.68 -10.46
C LYS A 534 17.76 0.12 -11.37
N PRO A 535 18.29 1.06 -12.17
CA PRO A 535 17.51 1.71 -13.21
C PRO A 535 16.82 0.70 -14.14
N GLU A 536 15.50 0.86 -14.29
CA GLU A 536 14.68 -0.01 -15.15
C GLU A 536 14.11 0.80 -16.34
N GLU A 537 15.00 1.39 -17.14
CA GLU A 537 14.66 2.24 -18.29
C GLU A 537 13.66 1.58 -19.23
N LYS A 538 13.81 0.27 -19.48
CA LYS A 538 12.89 -0.47 -20.35
C LYS A 538 11.46 -0.49 -19.82
N MET A 539 11.28 -0.57 -18.52
CA MET A 539 9.95 -0.55 -17.90
C MET A 539 9.37 0.87 -17.90
N ALA A 540 10.20 1.88 -17.66
CA ALA A 540 9.77 3.27 -17.61
C ALA A 540 9.29 3.83 -18.97
N VAL A 541 9.71 3.26 -20.10
CA VAL A 541 9.30 3.68 -21.44
C VAL A 541 8.08 2.94 -21.99
N ILE A 542 7.64 1.86 -21.37
CA ILE A 542 6.45 1.12 -21.82
C ILE A 542 5.22 2.02 -21.67
N ASP A 543 4.30 1.90 -22.64
CA ASP A 543 3.02 2.61 -22.57
C ASP A 543 2.27 2.22 -21.29
N ILE A 544 1.77 3.23 -20.56
CA ILE A 544 0.97 2.97 -19.38
C ILE A 544 -0.35 2.31 -19.75
N ALA A 545 -0.80 1.36 -18.94
CA ALA A 545 -2.12 0.78 -19.12
C ALA A 545 -3.22 1.83 -18.84
N LYS A 546 -4.14 2.00 -19.76
CA LYS A 546 -5.31 2.88 -19.66
C LYS A 546 -6.61 2.09 -19.66
N HIS A 547 -6.57 0.88 -20.22
CA HIS A 547 -7.71 -0.02 -20.36
C HIS A 547 -7.29 -1.46 -20.02
N LYS A 548 -8.26 -2.29 -19.63
CA LYS A 548 -8.03 -3.73 -19.38
C LYS A 548 -7.21 -4.38 -20.50
N ASN A 549 -7.53 -4.08 -21.75
CA ASN A 549 -6.92 -4.72 -22.92
C ASN A 549 -5.46 -4.36 -23.17
N ASP A 550 -4.93 -3.34 -22.50
CA ASP A 550 -3.51 -3.02 -22.55
C ASP A 550 -2.67 -4.09 -21.85
N LEU A 551 -3.27 -4.83 -20.90
CA LEU A 551 -2.64 -5.90 -20.15
C LEU A 551 -3.24 -7.28 -20.42
N VAL A 552 -4.52 -7.38 -20.75
CA VAL A 552 -5.28 -8.63 -20.92
C VAL A 552 -5.81 -8.68 -22.34
N SER A 553 -5.30 -9.60 -23.15
CA SER A 553 -5.75 -9.74 -24.53
C SER A 553 -7.07 -10.48 -24.60
N ASN A 554 -8.09 -9.86 -25.23
CA ASN A 554 -9.35 -10.49 -25.62
C ASN A 554 -9.33 -11.00 -27.09
N SER A 555 -8.15 -11.08 -27.70
CA SER A 555 -7.99 -11.61 -29.05
C SER A 555 -8.03 -13.13 -29.06
N VAL A 556 -8.63 -13.66 -30.12
CA VAL A 556 -8.55 -15.10 -30.41
C VAL A 556 -7.08 -15.50 -30.58
N ASP A 557 -6.63 -16.48 -29.82
CA ASP A 557 -5.24 -16.95 -29.84
C ASP A 557 -4.92 -17.78 -31.10
N LYS A 558 -3.67 -18.18 -31.26
CA LYS A 558 -3.21 -19.03 -32.35
C LYS A 558 -3.88 -20.41 -32.45
N ASN A 559 -4.54 -20.86 -31.38
CA ASN A 559 -5.29 -22.11 -31.30
C ASN A 559 -6.78 -21.89 -31.60
N GLY A 560 -7.18 -20.69 -31.97
CA GLY A 560 -8.57 -20.35 -32.22
C GLY A 560 -9.39 -20.17 -30.95
N LYS A 561 -8.78 -19.84 -29.81
CA LYS A 561 -9.44 -19.75 -28.50
C LYS A 561 -9.33 -18.36 -27.88
N VAL A 562 -10.37 -17.94 -27.15
CA VAL A 562 -10.35 -16.81 -26.23
C VAL A 562 -11.01 -17.22 -24.91
N GLU A 563 -10.34 -16.94 -23.80
CA GLU A 563 -10.82 -17.29 -22.46
C GLU A 563 -11.96 -16.38 -22.04
N GLY A 564 -12.97 -16.93 -21.34
CA GLY A 564 -14.15 -16.19 -20.92
C GLY A 564 -13.81 -15.01 -20.02
N GLU A 565 -12.92 -15.21 -19.07
CA GLU A 565 -12.46 -14.19 -18.12
C GLU A 565 -11.63 -13.06 -18.78
N PHE A 566 -11.04 -13.31 -19.94
CA PHE A 566 -10.23 -12.31 -20.66
C PHE A 566 -11.02 -11.45 -21.62
N MET A 567 -12.28 -11.80 -21.92
CA MET A 567 -13.15 -11.00 -22.77
C MET A 567 -13.44 -9.62 -22.17
N ASN A 568 -13.83 -8.66 -23.00
CA ASN A 568 -14.38 -7.38 -22.55
C ASN A 568 -15.81 -7.58 -22.06
N ILE A 569 -16.00 -7.55 -20.74
CA ILE A 569 -17.28 -7.87 -20.13
C ILE A 569 -18.03 -6.59 -19.76
N SER A 570 -19.32 -6.52 -20.11
CA SER A 570 -20.25 -5.55 -19.56
C SER A 570 -21.60 -6.21 -19.30
N VAL A 571 -22.18 -5.92 -18.14
CA VAL A 571 -23.47 -6.46 -17.72
C VAL A 571 -24.49 -5.36 -17.47
N THR A 572 -25.78 -5.62 -17.77
CA THR A 572 -26.87 -4.68 -17.48
C THR A 572 -27.45 -4.88 -16.08
N GLY A 573 -27.15 -6.01 -15.44
CA GLY A 573 -27.55 -6.35 -14.07
C GLY A 573 -26.81 -7.58 -13.57
N GLY A 574 -26.87 -7.84 -12.26
CA GLY A 574 -26.05 -8.86 -11.62
C GLY A 574 -24.59 -8.43 -11.45
N MET A 575 -23.72 -9.41 -11.19
CA MET A 575 -22.27 -9.22 -10.96
C MET A 575 -21.48 -10.21 -11.81
N GLU A 576 -20.54 -9.68 -12.59
CA GLU A 576 -19.50 -10.48 -13.24
C GLU A 576 -18.33 -10.69 -12.29
N ARG A 577 -17.76 -11.90 -12.32
CA ARG A 577 -16.57 -12.27 -11.55
C ARG A 577 -15.72 -13.28 -12.32
N THR A 578 -14.48 -13.42 -11.91
CA THR A 578 -13.64 -14.56 -12.24
C THR A 578 -13.80 -15.62 -11.16
N GLN A 579 -14.06 -16.87 -11.52
CA GLN A 579 -14.20 -17.98 -10.58
C GLN A 579 -13.06 -18.97 -10.79
N CYS A 580 -12.37 -19.31 -9.71
CA CYS A 580 -11.37 -20.36 -9.63
C CYS A 580 -11.88 -21.48 -8.73
N ILE A 581 -11.96 -22.69 -9.25
CA ILE A 581 -12.17 -23.94 -8.48
C ILE A 581 -11.12 -24.93 -8.97
N PRO A 582 -10.07 -25.23 -8.19
CA PRO A 582 -8.92 -26.02 -8.63
C PRO A 582 -9.26 -27.41 -9.13
N GLU A 583 -10.34 -28.01 -8.61
CA GLU A 583 -10.82 -29.33 -8.97
C GLU A 583 -11.53 -29.34 -10.34
N MET A 584 -11.84 -28.15 -10.90
CA MET A 584 -12.49 -28.03 -12.20
C MET A 584 -11.44 -28.07 -13.32
N ASN A 585 -11.79 -28.76 -14.39
CA ASN A 585 -10.96 -28.81 -15.60
C ASN A 585 -11.28 -27.63 -16.52
N TRP A 586 -11.25 -26.38 -15.96
CA TRP A 586 -11.33 -25.17 -16.74
C TRP A 586 -10.01 -24.84 -17.42
N SER A 587 -10.09 -24.18 -18.56
CA SER A 587 -8.92 -23.58 -19.18
C SER A 587 -8.31 -22.54 -18.24
N ASN A 588 -7.00 -22.49 -18.13
CA ASN A 588 -6.29 -21.65 -17.15
C ASN A 588 -6.72 -21.86 -15.68
N GLY A 589 -7.54 -22.88 -15.34
CA GLY A 589 -8.05 -23.10 -13.99
C GLY A 589 -9.15 -22.13 -13.53
N VAL A 590 -9.67 -21.30 -14.43
CA VAL A 590 -10.66 -20.25 -14.12
C VAL A 590 -11.74 -20.19 -15.17
N GLN A 591 -12.85 -19.50 -14.83
CA GLN A 591 -13.91 -19.14 -15.79
C GLN A 591 -14.48 -17.76 -15.50
N PHE A 592 -15.07 -17.14 -16.51
CA PHE A 592 -16.04 -16.07 -16.30
C PHE A 592 -17.28 -16.61 -15.61
N ILE A 593 -17.76 -15.97 -14.55
CA ILE A 593 -19.05 -16.27 -13.91
C ILE A 593 -19.90 -15.01 -13.75
N TRP A 594 -21.19 -15.15 -14.11
CA TRP A 594 -22.21 -14.11 -13.94
C TRP A 594 -23.22 -14.54 -12.89
N ARG A 595 -23.38 -13.72 -11.85
CA ARG A 595 -24.21 -14.02 -10.66
C ARG A 595 -25.29 -12.96 -10.50
N GLU A 596 -26.35 -13.30 -9.77
CA GLU A 596 -27.41 -12.38 -9.34
C GLU A 596 -28.12 -11.66 -10.50
N SER A 597 -28.00 -12.18 -11.72
CA SER A 597 -28.72 -11.66 -12.88
C SER A 597 -30.20 -12.02 -12.81
N ARG A 598 -31.02 -11.15 -13.35
CA ARG A 598 -32.47 -11.29 -13.46
C ARG A 598 -32.88 -11.56 -14.90
N LYS A 599 -34.06 -12.12 -15.10
CA LYS A 599 -34.62 -12.28 -16.45
C LYS A 599 -34.60 -10.97 -17.24
N GLY A 600 -34.02 -11.00 -18.42
CA GLY A 600 -33.83 -9.88 -19.30
C GLY A 600 -32.53 -9.13 -19.16
N ASP A 601 -31.77 -9.36 -18.08
CA ASP A 601 -30.40 -8.83 -17.96
C ASP A 601 -29.51 -9.45 -19.03
N CYS A 602 -28.49 -8.69 -19.47
CA CYS A 602 -27.58 -9.08 -20.53
C CYS A 602 -26.13 -9.04 -20.04
N ALA A 603 -25.34 -10.02 -20.45
CA ALA A 603 -23.88 -9.98 -20.40
C ALA A 603 -23.33 -9.93 -21.82
N ASN A 604 -22.61 -8.85 -22.15
CA ASN A 604 -21.90 -8.70 -23.42
C ASN A 604 -20.42 -9.04 -23.18
N LEU A 605 -19.89 -9.97 -23.96
CA LEU A 605 -18.51 -10.44 -23.89
C LEU A 605 -17.82 -10.16 -25.22
N GLY A 606 -16.98 -9.13 -25.25
CA GLY A 606 -16.25 -8.67 -26.43
C GLY A 606 -14.97 -9.48 -26.67
N PHE A 607 -14.79 -9.96 -27.90
CA PHE A 607 -13.59 -10.65 -28.36
C PHE A 607 -13.14 -10.16 -29.73
N VAL A 608 -11.86 -10.32 -30.05
CA VAL A 608 -11.26 -9.77 -31.27
C VAL A 608 -10.83 -10.90 -32.20
N VAL A 609 -11.15 -10.77 -33.50
CA VAL A 609 -10.57 -11.58 -34.57
C VAL A 609 -9.73 -10.72 -35.50
N ASP A 610 -8.60 -11.23 -35.97
CA ASP A 610 -7.64 -10.49 -36.80
C ASP A 610 -8.16 -10.27 -38.22
N GLU A 611 -9.01 -11.16 -38.70
CA GLU A 611 -9.57 -11.10 -40.04
C GLU A 611 -11.07 -11.32 -40.02
N GLY A 612 -11.81 -10.59 -40.89
CA GLY A 612 -13.24 -10.84 -41.10
C GLY A 612 -13.47 -12.12 -41.91
N GLY A 613 -14.67 -12.73 -41.76
CA GLY A 613 -15.06 -13.90 -42.53
C GLY A 613 -15.98 -14.87 -41.81
N LYS A 614 -16.14 -16.06 -42.34
CA LYS A 614 -16.94 -17.13 -41.74
C LYS A 614 -16.13 -17.97 -40.78
N TYR A 615 -16.69 -18.17 -39.59
CA TYR A 615 -16.05 -18.92 -38.51
C TYR A 615 -17.02 -19.94 -37.91
N SER A 616 -16.52 -21.13 -37.63
CA SER A 616 -17.17 -22.10 -36.73
C SER A 616 -16.94 -21.65 -35.32
N VAL A 617 -18.02 -21.36 -34.58
CA VAL A 617 -17.93 -20.80 -33.21
C VAL A 617 -18.60 -21.76 -32.23
N LYS A 618 -17.88 -22.05 -31.12
CA LYS A 618 -18.34 -22.90 -30.02
C LYS A 618 -18.01 -22.24 -28.67
N CYS A 619 -18.92 -22.40 -27.71
CA CYS A 619 -18.71 -21.96 -26.32
C CYS A 619 -18.61 -23.18 -25.41
N ARG A 620 -17.70 -23.13 -24.44
CA ARG A 620 -17.62 -24.11 -23.34
C ARG A 620 -18.19 -23.51 -22.07
N PHE A 621 -19.34 -24.01 -21.62
CA PHE A 621 -20.02 -23.56 -20.41
C PHE A 621 -19.89 -24.58 -19.29
N THR A 622 -19.89 -24.07 -18.07
CA THR A 622 -20.11 -24.89 -16.87
C THR A 622 -21.60 -25.21 -16.74
N ILE A 623 -21.89 -26.44 -16.33
CA ILE A 623 -23.26 -26.90 -16.01
C ILE A 623 -23.30 -27.43 -14.59
N ALA A 624 -24.30 -27.00 -13.78
CA ALA A 624 -24.38 -27.34 -12.37
C ALA A 624 -25.82 -27.18 -11.81
N PRO A 625 -26.13 -27.64 -10.58
CA PRO A 625 -27.46 -27.53 -9.99
C PRO A 625 -27.97 -26.12 -9.76
N ASP A 626 -27.10 -25.13 -9.76
CA ASP A 626 -27.35 -23.71 -9.51
C ASP A 626 -27.20 -22.81 -10.76
N TYR A 627 -27.06 -23.43 -11.94
CA TYR A 627 -26.90 -22.72 -13.21
C TYR A 627 -28.23 -22.53 -13.94
N GLY A 628 -28.30 -21.42 -14.69
CA GLY A 628 -29.53 -20.93 -15.31
C GLY A 628 -29.70 -21.26 -16.79
N ARG A 629 -30.69 -20.59 -17.41
CA ARG A 629 -30.94 -20.61 -18.84
C ARG A 629 -30.76 -19.22 -19.43
N PHE A 630 -30.22 -19.16 -20.64
CA PHE A 630 -29.99 -17.92 -21.34
C PHE A 630 -30.14 -18.11 -22.87
N SER A 631 -30.43 -17.04 -23.58
CA SER A 631 -30.30 -17.00 -25.03
C SER A 631 -28.95 -16.44 -25.46
N VAL A 632 -28.54 -16.76 -26.68
CA VAL A 632 -27.26 -16.33 -27.25
C VAL A 632 -27.47 -15.50 -28.49
N GLU A 633 -26.85 -14.34 -28.53
CA GLU A 633 -26.74 -13.48 -29.72
C GLU A 633 -25.26 -13.26 -30.03
N VAL A 634 -24.91 -13.10 -31.31
CA VAL A 634 -23.56 -12.68 -31.73
C VAL A 634 -23.69 -11.47 -32.63
N ASN A 635 -23.02 -10.36 -32.30
CA ASN A 635 -23.13 -9.11 -33.03
C ASN A 635 -24.59 -8.68 -33.26
N GLU A 636 -25.41 -8.72 -32.21
CA GLU A 636 -26.85 -8.38 -32.20
C GLU A 636 -27.75 -9.35 -32.99
N SER A 637 -27.18 -10.39 -33.58
CA SER A 637 -27.94 -11.41 -34.33
C SER A 637 -28.27 -12.58 -33.40
N PRO A 638 -29.58 -12.96 -33.26
CA PRO A 638 -29.95 -14.13 -32.48
C PRO A 638 -29.34 -15.40 -33.07
N VAL A 639 -28.71 -16.23 -32.21
CA VAL A 639 -28.07 -17.49 -32.63
C VAL A 639 -28.77 -18.68 -31.99
N LEU A 640 -28.95 -18.65 -30.66
CA LEU A 640 -29.65 -19.72 -29.94
C LEU A 640 -30.75 -19.11 -29.05
N PRO A 641 -32.01 -19.56 -29.17
CA PRO A 641 -33.11 -19.00 -28.38
C PRO A 641 -33.06 -19.42 -26.93
N SER A 642 -32.40 -20.52 -26.62
CA SER A 642 -32.22 -21.00 -25.22
C SER A 642 -31.08 -22.00 -25.12
N VAL A 643 -30.25 -21.81 -24.11
CA VAL A 643 -29.27 -22.77 -23.62
C VAL A 643 -29.59 -23.03 -22.13
N ASP A 644 -29.77 -24.28 -21.76
CA ASP A 644 -30.01 -24.68 -20.37
C ASP A 644 -28.74 -25.29 -19.79
N THR A 645 -28.17 -24.63 -18.79
CA THR A 645 -26.95 -25.05 -18.13
C THR A 645 -27.20 -25.72 -16.76
N TYR A 646 -28.47 -26.06 -16.47
CA TYR A 646 -28.78 -26.91 -15.33
C TYR A 646 -28.23 -28.31 -15.55
N ASN A 647 -27.54 -28.85 -14.52
CA ASN A 647 -27.20 -30.25 -14.42
C ASN A 647 -27.20 -30.67 -12.94
N SER A 648 -27.56 -31.91 -12.64
CA SER A 648 -27.58 -32.43 -11.25
C SER A 648 -26.20 -32.55 -10.62
N LYS A 649 -25.13 -32.50 -11.42
CA LYS A 649 -23.72 -32.55 -11.01
C LYS A 649 -22.95 -31.50 -11.76
N LEU A 650 -21.95 -30.92 -11.10
CA LEU A 650 -21.02 -30.00 -11.71
C LEU A 650 -20.23 -30.68 -12.84
N SER A 651 -20.25 -30.11 -14.04
CA SER A 651 -19.59 -30.62 -15.25
C SER A 651 -19.45 -29.52 -16.30
N MET A 652 -19.02 -29.85 -17.50
CA MET A 652 -18.81 -28.93 -18.62
C MET A 652 -19.68 -29.35 -19.83
N MET A 653 -20.13 -28.34 -20.58
CA MET A 653 -20.89 -28.53 -21.82
C MET A 653 -20.33 -27.65 -22.93
N THR A 654 -20.10 -28.22 -24.12
CA THR A 654 -19.78 -27.45 -25.31
C THR A 654 -21.06 -27.18 -26.09
N VAL A 655 -21.32 -25.91 -26.37
CA VAL A 655 -22.46 -25.44 -27.16
C VAL A 655 -21.94 -24.93 -28.51
N GLU A 656 -22.44 -25.53 -29.60
CA GLU A 656 -22.12 -25.09 -30.97
C GLU A 656 -23.03 -23.92 -31.37
N LEU A 657 -22.42 -22.79 -31.70
CA LEU A 657 -23.14 -21.62 -32.21
C LEU A 657 -23.30 -21.67 -33.75
N GLY A 658 -22.59 -22.60 -34.41
CA GLY A 658 -22.64 -22.79 -35.86
C GLY A 658 -21.60 -21.95 -36.61
N ILE A 659 -21.86 -21.73 -37.92
CA ILE A 659 -20.99 -20.91 -38.76
C ILE A 659 -21.55 -19.48 -38.77
N LEU A 660 -20.74 -18.56 -38.26
CA LEU A 660 -21.10 -17.14 -38.10
C LEU A 660 -20.19 -16.25 -38.92
N GLU A 661 -20.74 -15.14 -39.43
CA GLU A 661 -19.96 -14.07 -40.06
C GLU A 661 -19.40 -13.16 -38.96
N LEU A 662 -18.09 -13.12 -38.83
CA LEU A 662 -17.38 -12.26 -37.85
C LEU A 662 -16.68 -11.13 -38.61
N LYS A 663 -16.72 -9.91 -38.09
CA LYS A 663 -16.01 -8.76 -38.63
C LYS A 663 -14.58 -8.72 -38.13
N LYS A 664 -13.65 -8.19 -38.90
CA LYS A 664 -12.30 -7.87 -38.41
C LYS A 664 -12.39 -6.91 -37.23
N GLY A 665 -11.65 -7.20 -36.15
CA GLY A 665 -11.67 -6.45 -34.90
C GLY A 665 -12.67 -7.03 -33.91
N GLU A 666 -13.28 -6.18 -33.10
CA GLU A 666 -14.11 -6.58 -31.96
C GLU A 666 -15.48 -7.12 -32.40
N ASN A 667 -15.85 -8.27 -31.84
CA ASN A 667 -17.13 -8.94 -31.96
C ASN A 667 -17.69 -9.19 -30.55
N PHE A 668 -18.99 -9.36 -30.41
CA PHE A 668 -19.67 -9.51 -29.14
C PHE A 668 -20.48 -10.81 -29.08
N LEU A 669 -20.21 -11.63 -28.06
CA LEU A 669 -21.07 -12.69 -27.59
C LEU A 669 -21.99 -12.09 -26.53
N LYS A 670 -23.30 -12.06 -26.76
CA LYS A 670 -24.27 -11.56 -25.79
C LYS A 670 -25.09 -12.71 -25.23
N LEU A 671 -25.11 -12.82 -23.91
CA LEU A 671 -25.92 -13.75 -23.17
C LEU A 671 -27.07 -12.98 -22.52
N VAL A 672 -28.32 -13.42 -22.76
CA VAL A 672 -29.50 -12.80 -22.16
C VAL A 672 -30.14 -13.77 -21.20
N GLN A 673 -30.23 -13.40 -19.93
CA GLN A 673 -30.79 -14.22 -18.88
C GLN A 673 -32.26 -14.55 -19.10
N LEU A 674 -32.60 -15.82 -19.11
CA LEU A 674 -33.99 -16.33 -19.20
C LEU A 674 -34.47 -16.80 -17.80
N ASP A 675 -35.67 -17.38 -17.76
CA ASP A 675 -36.14 -18.07 -16.57
C ASP A 675 -35.26 -19.29 -16.32
N LYS A 676 -34.94 -19.57 -15.04
CA LYS A 676 -34.15 -20.74 -14.67
C LYS A 676 -34.93 -22.06 -14.91
N ASN A 677 -34.19 -23.17 -15.02
CA ASN A 677 -34.75 -24.49 -14.97
C ASN A 677 -35.50 -24.68 -13.64
N GLU A 678 -36.66 -25.35 -13.64
CA GLU A 678 -37.49 -25.61 -12.44
C GLU A 678 -36.71 -26.30 -11.33
N LYS A 679 -35.71 -27.12 -11.69
CA LYS A 679 -34.84 -27.85 -10.74
C LYS A 679 -33.65 -27.05 -10.27
N ALA A 680 -33.34 -25.94 -10.90
CA ALA A 680 -32.17 -25.11 -10.56
C ALA A 680 -32.44 -24.29 -9.29
N VAL A 681 -31.46 -24.27 -8.38
CA VAL A 681 -31.56 -23.47 -7.14
C VAL A 681 -31.22 -21.99 -7.38
N ASN A 682 -30.45 -21.70 -8.42
CA ASN A 682 -30.05 -20.34 -8.79
C ASN A 682 -30.06 -20.20 -10.34
N SER A 683 -29.50 -19.10 -10.86
CA SER A 683 -29.42 -18.78 -12.30
C SER A 683 -28.04 -18.33 -12.76
N LEU A 684 -26.99 -18.96 -12.20
CA LEU A 684 -25.62 -18.65 -12.56
C LEU A 684 -25.31 -18.98 -14.02
N ILE A 685 -24.41 -18.26 -14.63
CA ILE A 685 -23.86 -18.54 -15.97
C ILE A 685 -22.35 -18.52 -15.89
N GLY A 686 -21.69 -19.60 -16.31
CA GLY A 686 -20.21 -19.70 -16.31
C GLY A 686 -19.72 -20.07 -17.69
N LEU A 687 -18.87 -19.22 -18.29
CA LEU A 687 -18.19 -19.43 -19.56
C LEU A 687 -16.69 -19.66 -19.32
N ASP A 688 -16.22 -20.85 -19.69
CA ASP A 688 -14.82 -21.22 -19.64
C ASP A 688 -14.08 -20.53 -20.81
N TYR A 689 -14.43 -20.85 -22.05
CA TYR A 689 -13.84 -20.21 -23.23
C TYR A 689 -14.76 -20.27 -24.47
N LEU A 690 -14.37 -19.48 -25.46
CA LEU A 690 -14.93 -19.49 -26.83
C LEU A 690 -13.86 -20.05 -27.78
N THR A 691 -14.25 -20.93 -28.71
CA THR A 691 -13.41 -21.30 -29.86
C THR A 691 -13.97 -20.70 -31.13
N VAL A 692 -13.06 -20.20 -31.97
CA VAL A 692 -13.35 -19.47 -33.19
C VAL A 692 -12.44 -19.98 -34.31
N GLU A 693 -12.90 -20.87 -35.14
CA GLU A 693 -12.12 -21.51 -36.20
C GLU A 693 -12.58 -21.00 -37.57
N LYS A 694 -11.65 -20.40 -38.33
CA LYS A 694 -11.97 -19.87 -39.67
C LYS A 694 -12.38 -21.00 -40.61
N VAL A 695 -13.57 -20.85 -41.26
CA VAL A 695 -14.04 -21.78 -42.28
C VAL A 695 -13.31 -21.48 -43.59
N LYS A 696 -12.71 -22.53 -44.16
CA LYS A 696 -11.98 -22.43 -45.44
C LYS A 696 -12.89 -22.18 -46.62
#